data_658f33db3a7556c670edc32913737e96
#
_entry.id   658f33db3a7556c670edc32913737e96
#
_cell.length_a   1.000
_cell.length_b   1.000
_cell.length_c   1.000
_cell.angle_alpha   90.00
_cell.angle_beta   90.00
_cell.angle_gamma   90.00
#
_symmetry.space_group_name_H-M   'P 1'
#
loop_
_entity.id
_entity.type
_entity.pdbx_description
1 polymer ?
#
loop_
_entity_poly.entity_id
_entity_poly.type
_entity_poly.pdbx_seq_one_letter_code
_entity_poly.pdbx_strand_id
1 'polypeptide(L)'
;MKKIALMALGCVAAMAAHASTQYNVRGTEYQADTLFHAMLGPGTSQTSLLMRSAEGRQMYVYYAKIDLTNPYISFSTVMGQDSFAGTETVRSMSERKSRPGARYFLGVNGDFYYTSGTTRRGDSRVGIPIGPCVVDGEIYKANTNTDFTQFVLDANKQNPIIGCTKFSGLATSASGKTCGVDGVNLVNPSGGNRLIIYNKHFFPYTDTPAGAAEIAMKLADGESFVFGKPFKMVATAAPSTAGDMDIPADGFVVYGLGASADFVKSLKEGDEITVEFHAHIDGKEVFPHTMMSSWPNSLHNGEVTDTEYLLEEFGSNQPVTAVAIADEGKTIMFLTIDGRSPISSGARTTEIADLLRLLGATDAVNMDSGGSSTFYSSSLGVRNVPSDGSERPDGNGIFAVYTAPDDSTIASIAFVDWVAKVPKYGIYRPKFYGYNKYGLLIDTDLHGVTLTCPESVGHVQQDSLFFGDGAGDGLITAHYGDMTATVPVQIFGNADGIKFKNDSIITDGFKDYAVEVTNTVGDITMPIHSSVLSWTSSDESVVAIDAETGKLRGVNDGEAYVYGTVGDITDTLKVVVERPTAHIMPIDPNMDLATWKISQTGGKNAVSEAHGNGFTYTYTGASGRSPKIVLTKNIRLWSLPDAIRVRFNPGEAPVKNVVLSLRPNGQKVMYQTLTPDTLIAGKMIELELPTASWIDAADMQNFPIMLNNIQLNMGTSKTGQKYTIDFDGFETVYNAIPEDKKGDINGDGVVNVSDVTALINKILTLADYPDAVCDINGDGEVNVSDVTALINMILK
;
A
#
# COMPACT_ATOMS: atom_id res chain seq x y z
N MET A 1 -25.03 29.60 22.96
CA MET A 1 -24.24 28.97 24.03
C MET A 1 -24.96 27.76 24.61
N LYS A 2 -25.40 26.77 23.84
CA LYS A 2 -26.01 25.51 24.33
C LYS A 2 -25.79 24.31 23.38
N LYS A 3 -24.80 24.34 22.49
CA LYS A 3 -24.49 23.21 21.55
C LYS A 3 -23.05 22.67 21.64
N ILE A 4 -22.24 23.10 22.60
CA ILE A 4 -20.84 22.66 22.78
C ILE A 4 -20.71 21.55 23.85
N ALA A 5 -21.78 21.20 24.56
CA ALA A 5 -21.73 20.24 25.66
C ALA A 5 -21.99 18.77 25.28
N LEU A 6 -22.18 18.43 24.02
CA LEU A 6 -22.53 17.05 23.62
C LEU A 6 -21.36 16.22 23.08
N MET A 7 -20.17 16.82 22.87
CA MET A 7 -18.96 16.03 22.43
C MET A 7 -18.08 15.56 23.61
N ALA A 8 -18.27 16.09 24.81
CA ALA A 8 -17.50 15.69 26.00
C ALA A 8 -18.02 14.41 26.69
N LEU A 9 -19.19 13.90 26.33
CA LEU A 9 -19.81 12.73 27.01
C LEU A 9 -19.40 11.41 26.32
N GLY A 10 -18.74 11.43 25.14
CA GLY A 10 -18.24 10.23 24.45
C GLY A 10 -16.97 9.63 25.06
N CYS A 11 -16.19 10.43 25.80
CA CYS A 11 -14.87 9.99 26.28
C CYS A 11 -14.90 9.17 27.59
N VAL A 12 -15.97 9.20 28.35
CA VAL A 12 -16.05 8.46 29.65
C VAL A 12 -16.44 6.97 29.42
N ALA A 13 -17.05 6.65 28.30
CA ALA A 13 -17.38 5.26 27.96
C ALA A 13 -16.16 4.45 27.43
N ALA A 14 -15.05 5.11 27.09
CA ALA A 14 -13.87 4.45 26.54
C ALA A 14 -12.97 3.75 27.57
N MET A 15 -13.11 4.04 28.86
CA MET A 15 -12.31 3.37 29.90
C MET A 15 -12.75 1.94 30.22
N ALA A 16 -13.89 1.47 29.71
CA ALA A 16 -14.41 0.12 29.98
C ALA A 16 -14.09 -0.91 28.88
N ALA A 17 -13.37 -0.55 27.82
CA ALA A 17 -13.20 -1.38 26.64
C ALA A 17 -11.78 -1.94 26.46
N HIS A 18 -11.14 -2.39 27.51
CA HIS A 18 -9.81 -3.03 27.45
C HIS A 18 -9.88 -4.56 27.53
N ALA A 19 -11.09 -5.13 27.49
CA ALA A 19 -11.26 -6.54 27.21
C ALA A 19 -11.40 -6.71 25.70
N SER A 20 -10.57 -7.56 25.08
CA SER A 20 -10.82 -8.04 23.72
C SER A 20 -12.29 -8.44 23.64
N THR A 21 -13.00 -7.93 22.64
CA THR A 21 -14.42 -8.26 22.46
C THR A 21 -14.54 -9.71 22.01
N GLN A 22 -15.38 -10.48 22.68
CA GLN A 22 -15.69 -11.84 22.27
C GLN A 22 -16.89 -11.84 21.32
N TYR A 23 -16.75 -12.57 20.22
CA TYR A 23 -17.81 -12.82 19.26
C TYR A 23 -18.03 -14.30 19.09
N ASN A 24 -19.25 -14.78 19.28
CA ASN A 24 -19.63 -16.13 18.90
C ASN A 24 -20.22 -16.13 17.48
N VAL A 25 -19.39 -16.47 16.49
CA VAL A 25 -19.77 -16.49 15.09
C VAL A 25 -20.06 -17.93 14.69
N ARG A 26 -21.33 -18.25 14.43
CA ARG A 26 -21.80 -19.60 14.04
C ARG A 26 -21.29 -20.70 14.99
N GLY A 27 -21.29 -20.43 16.28
CA GLY A 27 -20.85 -21.38 17.32
C GLY A 27 -19.34 -21.42 17.54
N THR A 28 -18.54 -20.67 16.81
CA THR A 28 -17.10 -20.53 17.06
C THR A 28 -16.84 -19.24 17.84
N GLU A 29 -16.19 -19.37 18.99
CA GLU A 29 -15.79 -18.22 19.81
C GLU A 29 -14.52 -17.57 19.22
N TYR A 30 -14.59 -16.27 19.00
CA TYR A 30 -13.46 -15.45 18.56
C TYR A 30 -13.17 -14.36 19.58
N GLN A 31 -11.90 -14.22 19.89
CA GLN A 31 -11.36 -13.04 20.54
C GLN A 31 -11.00 -12.02 19.47
N ALA A 32 -11.56 -10.81 19.54
CA ALA A 32 -11.35 -9.75 18.56
C ALA A 32 -10.54 -8.61 19.17
N ASP A 33 -9.40 -8.32 18.55
CA ASP A 33 -8.56 -7.16 18.83
C ASP A 33 -8.85 -6.06 17.81
N THR A 34 -9.14 -4.85 18.29
CA THR A 34 -9.28 -3.70 17.41
C THR A 34 -7.90 -3.20 16.99
N LEU A 35 -7.60 -3.33 15.70
CA LEU A 35 -6.33 -2.86 15.13
C LEU A 35 -6.40 -1.40 14.67
N PHE A 36 -7.59 -0.94 14.30
CA PHE A 36 -7.80 0.40 13.77
C PHE A 36 -9.23 0.85 14.05
N HIS A 37 -9.39 2.11 14.44
CA HIS A 37 -10.69 2.76 14.53
C HIS A 37 -10.54 4.27 14.30
N ALA A 38 -11.21 4.80 13.26
CA ALA A 38 -11.19 6.24 12.98
C ALA A 38 -12.46 6.69 12.25
N MET A 39 -12.77 7.96 12.36
CA MET A 39 -13.73 8.63 11.48
C MET A 39 -13.07 8.84 10.10
N LEU A 40 -13.79 8.57 9.03
CA LEU A 40 -13.31 8.80 7.65
C LEU A 40 -14.04 9.96 6.97
N GLY A 41 -15.26 10.22 7.40
CA GLY A 41 -16.13 11.23 6.85
C GLY A 41 -17.28 11.58 7.80
N PRO A 42 -18.21 12.45 7.38
CA PRO A 42 -19.36 12.83 8.19
C PRO A 42 -20.14 11.59 8.65
N GLY A 43 -20.29 11.41 9.97
CA GLY A 43 -21.00 10.26 10.53
C GLY A 43 -20.49 8.88 10.06
N THR A 44 -19.26 8.81 9.56
CA THR A 44 -18.71 7.59 9.00
C THR A 44 -17.45 7.15 9.74
N SER A 45 -17.52 6.00 10.41
CA SER A 45 -16.37 5.38 11.08
C SER A 45 -15.93 4.11 10.35
N GLN A 46 -14.62 3.85 10.38
CA GLN A 46 -14.05 2.56 9.98
C GLN A 46 -13.42 1.87 11.18
N THR A 47 -13.63 0.57 11.29
CA THR A 47 -12.96 -0.30 12.26
C THR A 47 -12.30 -1.47 11.54
N SER A 48 -11.10 -1.83 11.98
CA SER A 48 -10.46 -3.09 11.58
C SER A 48 -10.23 -3.97 12.80
N LEU A 49 -10.59 -5.24 12.68
CA LEU A 49 -10.43 -6.24 13.74
C LEU A 49 -9.52 -7.36 13.30
N LEU A 50 -8.75 -7.89 14.23
CA LEU A 50 -8.14 -9.20 14.12
C LEU A 50 -8.88 -10.15 15.07
N MET A 51 -9.59 -11.11 14.49
CA MET A 51 -10.37 -12.10 15.22
C MET A 51 -9.61 -13.43 15.25
N ARG A 52 -9.44 -14.00 16.43
CA ARG A 52 -8.73 -15.27 16.64
C ARG A 52 -9.60 -16.28 17.40
N SER A 53 -9.71 -17.50 16.89
CA SER A 53 -10.33 -18.60 17.62
C SER A 53 -9.31 -19.39 18.43
N ALA A 54 -9.79 -20.21 19.39
CA ALA A 54 -8.96 -21.09 20.19
C ALA A 54 -8.24 -22.15 19.35
N GLU A 55 -8.83 -22.55 18.20
CA GLU A 55 -8.24 -23.51 17.26
C GLU A 55 -7.20 -22.89 16.33
N GLY A 56 -6.86 -21.59 16.51
CA GLY A 56 -5.85 -20.88 15.75
C GLY A 56 -6.34 -20.29 14.42
N ARG A 57 -7.66 -20.30 14.14
CA ARG A 57 -8.22 -19.62 12.98
C ARG A 57 -8.13 -18.10 13.17
N GLN A 58 -7.72 -17.38 12.14
CA GLN A 58 -7.61 -15.93 12.16
C GLN A 58 -8.39 -15.31 11.00
N MET A 59 -9.02 -14.15 11.27
CA MET A 59 -9.72 -13.33 10.28
C MET A 59 -9.38 -11.86 10.49
N TYR A 60 -8.94 -11.19 9.42
CA TYR A 60 -8.84 -9.72 9.36
C TYR A 60 -10.14 -9.18 8.80
N VAL A 61 -10.83 -8.37 9.60
CA VAL A 61 -12.15 -7.82 9.29
C VAL A 61 -12.05 -6.31 9.20
N TYR A 62 -12.59 -5.75 8.12
CA TYR A 62 -12.68 -4.31 7.87
C TYR A 62 -14.14 -3.95 7.71
N TYR A 63 -14.65 -3.04 8.53
CA TYR A 63 -16.02 -2.58 8.37
C TYR A 63 -16.14 -1.09 8.61
N ALA A 64 -17.11 -0.47 7.95
CA ALA A 64 -17.53 0.89 8.21
C ALA A 64 -19.00 0.94 8.64
N LYS A 65 -19.32 1.88 9.52
CA LYS A 65 -20.67 2.30 9.83
C LYS A 65 -20.88 3.72 9.31
N ILE A 66 -21.89 3.90 8.48
CA ILE A 66 -22.16 5.12 7.73
C ILE A 66 -23.55 5.62 8.13
N ASP A 67 -23.60 6.75 8.80
CA ASP A 67 -24.86 7.39 9.25
C ASP A 67 -25.60 8.00 8.05
N LEU A 68 -26.66 7.32 7.61
CA LEU A 68 -27.49 7.73 6.48
C LEU A 68 -28.28 9.01 6.77
N THR A 69 -28.49 9.35 8.06
CA THR A 69 -29.19 10.58 8.46
C THR A 69 -28.34 11.83 8.32
N ASN A 70 -27.02 11.67 8.11
CA ASN A 70 -26.12 12.81 7.91
C ASN A 70 -26.43 13.49 6.57
N PRO A 71 -26.69 14.82 6.55
CA PRO A 71 -27.10 15.53 5.34
C PRO A 71 -25.99 15.58 4.27
N TYR A 72 -24.74 15.35 4.64
CA TYR A 72 -23.59 15.41 3.74
C TYR A 72 -23.16 14.04 3.22
N ILE A 73 -23.95 13.01 3.46
CA ILE A 73 -23.72 11.66 2.95
C ILE A 73 -24.75 11.34 1.87
N SER A 74 -24.28 10.78 0.78
CA SER A 74 -25.09 10.13 -0.26
C SER A 74 -24.47 8.79 -0.63
N PHE A 75 -25.13 8.03 -1.47
CA PHE A 75 -24.63 6.77 -2.02
C PHE A 75 -24.79 6.76 -3.54
N SER A 76 -23.85 6.12 -4.22
CA SER A 76 -23.94 5.88 -5.66
C SER A 76 -23.34 4.54 -6.02
N THR A 77 -24.00 3.84 -6.94
CA THR A 77 -23.38 2.75 -7.69
C THR A 77 -22.53 3.35 -8.80
N VAL A 78 -21.33 2.83 -9.01
CA VAL A 78 -20.43 3.29 -10.08
C VAL A 78 -20.12 2.10 -10.98
N MET A 79 -20.39 2.28 -12.28
CA MET A 79 -20.00 1.30 -13.31
C MET A 79 -18.52 1.44 -13.66
N GLY A 80 -17.87 0.33 -13.95
CA GLY A 80 -16.49 0.33 -14.45
C GLY A 80 -16.40 1.15 -15.75
N GLN A 81 -15.54 2.17 -15.77
CA GLN A 81 -15.34 3.09 -16.93
C GLN A 81 -16.62 3.83 -17.37
N ASP A 82 -17.63 3.96 -16.50
CA ASP A 82 -18.98 4.46 -16.83
C ASP A 82 -19.63 3.70 -18.01
N SER A 83 -19.24 2.46 -18.25
CA SER A 83 -19.67 1.61 -19.35
C SER A 83 -20.49 0.43 -18.87
N PHE A 84 -21.46 -0.01 -19.67
CA PHE A 84 -22.21 -1.23 -19.38
C PHE A 84 -21.32 -2.49 -19.37
N ALA A 85 -20.31 -2.52 -20.25
CA ALA A 85 -19.30 -3.55 -20.34
C ALA A 85 -17.92 -2.94 -20.10
N GLY A 86 -17.55 -2.74 -18.86
CA GLY A 86 -16.26 -2.17 -18.46
C GLY A 86 -15.86 -2.69 -17.09
N THR A 87 -14.56 -2.81 -16.86
CA THR A 87 -14.03 -3.16 -15.52
C THR A 87 -13.06 -2.09 -15.06
N GLU A 88 -13.09 -1.79 -13.78
CA GLU A 88 -12.27 -0.77 -13.14
C GLU A 88 -12.06 -1.11 -11.67
N THR A 89 -10.91 -0.74 -11.07
CA THR A 89 -10.69 -0.93 -9.64
C THR A 89 -11.55 0.03 -8.83
N VAL A 90 -11.94 -0.36 -7.61
CA VAL A 90 -12.71 0.48 -6.68
C VAL A 90 -12.02 1.83 -6.45
N ARG A 91 -10.69 1.83 -6.31
CA ARG A 91 -9.88 3.05 -6.23
C ARG A 91 -10.07 3.94 -7.44
N SER A 92 -9.87 3.41 -8.65
CA SER A 92 -9.98 4.20 -9.88
C SER A 92 -11.38 4.76 -10.08
N MET A 93 -12.44 3.98 -9.79
CA MET A 93 -13.83 4.46 -9.79
C MET A 93 -14.01 5.65 -8.86
N SER A 94 -13.50 5.56 -7.61
CA SER A 94 -13.55 6.65 -6.62
C SER A 94 -12.85 7.91 -7.13
N GLU A 95 -11.61 7.78 -7.60
CA GLU A 95 -10.80 8.90 -8.09
C GLU A 95 -11.42 9.57 -9.30
N ARG A 96 -11.90 8.79 -10.27
CA ARG A 96 -12.53 9.28 -11.52
C ARG A 96 -13.85 10.01 -11.27
N LYS A 97 -14.66 9.51 -10.32
CA LYS A 97 -15.99 10.08 -10.02
C LYS A 97 -15.94 11.27 -9.07
N SER A 98 -14.86 11.38 -8.28
CA SER A 98 -14.74 12.44 -7.29
C SER A 98 -14.55 13.82 -7.93
N ARG A 99 -15.34 14.78 -7.47
CA ARG A 99 -15.32 16.19 -7.88
C ARG A 99 -15.78 17.06 -6.72
N PRO A 100 -15.59 18.38 -6.79
CA PRO A 100 -16.15 19.32 -5.81
C PRO A 100 -17.64 19.09 -5.55
N GLY A 101 -18.02 18.91 -4.26
CA GLY A 101 -19.38 18.63 -3.83
C GLY A 101 -19.87 17.20 -4.08
N ALA A 102 -19.01 16.29 -4.57
CA ALA A 102 -19.31 14.87 -4.71
C ALA A 102 -18.01 14.04 -4.63
N ARG A 103 -17.48 13.82 -3.42
CA ARG A 103 -16.29 12.97 -3.21
C ARG A 103 -16.71 11.56 -2.85
N TYR A 104 -16.29 10.61 -3.65
CA TYR A 104 -16.51 9.17 -3.45
C TYR A 104 -15.46 8.66 -2.47
N PHE A 105 -15.67 8.88 -1.17
CA PHE A 105 -14.61 8.77 -0.17
C PHE A 105 -14.45 7.39 0.46
N LEU A 106 -15.45 6.53 0.33
CA LEU A 106 -15.44 5.16 0.84
C LEU A 106 -16.19 4.26 -0.12
N GLY A 107 -15.64 3.10 -0.47
CA GLY A 107 -16.28 2.19 -1.41
C GLY A 107 -15.86 0.74 -1.24
N VAL A 108 -16.72 -0.15 -1.73
CA VAL A 108 -16.45 -1.58 -1.88
C VAL A 108 -16.81 -2.06 -3.28
N ASN A 109 -16.25 -3.19 -3.70
CA ASN A 109 -16.64 -3.85 -4.96
C ASN A 109 -18.10 -4.27 -4.93
N GLY A 110 -18.67 -4.47 -6.12
CA GLY A 110 -20.12 -4.70 -6.28
C GLY A 110 -20.52 -6.10 -6.73
N ASP A 111 -21.34 -6.12 -7.78
CA ASP A 111 -22.01 -7.32 -8.31
C ASP A 111 -21.02 -8.28 -8.99
N PHE A 112 -21.44 -9.55 -9.11
CA PHE A 112 -20.87 -10.47 -10.09
C PHE A 112 -21.02 -9.89 -11.50
N TYR A 113 -20.07 -10.18 -12.37
CA TYR A 113 -20.08 -9.65 -13.73
C TYR A 113 -19.63 -10.69 -14.76
N TYR A 114 -19.93 -10.45 -16.02
CA TYR A 114 -19.43 -11.29 -17.11
C TYR A 114 -17.90 -11.21 -17.19
N THR A 115 -17.23 -12.34 -17.01
CA THR A 115 -15.77 -12.45 -17.07
C THR A 115 -15.23 -12.77 -18.46
N SER A 116 -16.15 -13.06 -19.41
CA SER A 116 -15.80 -13.41 -20.80
C SER A 116 -16.99 -13.20 -21.74
N GLY A 117 -16.73 -13.34 -23.01
CA GLY A 117 -17.75 -13.30 -24.07
C GLY A 117 -17.62 -12.04 -24.92
N THR A 118 -18.21 -12.13 -26.13
CA THR A 118 -18.26 -11.03 -27.09
C THR A 118 -19.66 -10.87 -27.66
N THR A 119 -20.00 -9.66 -28.07
CA THR A 119 -21.21 -9.35 -28.82
C THR A 119 -21.10 -9.91 -30.25
N ARG A 120 -22.21 -9.84 -31.02
CA ARG A 120 -22.24 -10.23 -32.44
C ARG A 120 -21.30 -9.37 -33.29
N ARG A 121 -21.07 -8.11 -32.89
CA ARG A 121 -20.13 -7.19 -33.58
C ARG A 121 -18.69 -7.29 -33.05
N GLY A 122 -18.43 -8.17 -32.05
CA GLY A 122 -17.10 -8.44 -31.55
C GLY A 122 -16.66 -7.61 -30.31
N ASP A 123 -17.53 -6.75 -29.78
CA ASP A 123 -17.25 -5.99 -28.55
C ASP A 123 -17.24 -6.91 -27.32
N SER A 124 -16.39 -6.58 -26.35
CA SER A 124 -16.28 -7.35 -25.11
C SER A 124 -17.53 -7.22 -24.25
N ARG A 125 -17.99 -8.34 -23.67
CA ARG A 125 -19.02 -8.35 -22.64
C ARG A 125 -18.46 -8.35 -21.21
N VAL A 126 -17.15 -8.31 -21.05
CA VAL A 126 -16.50 -8.33 -19.73
C VAL A 126 -16.87 -7.08 -18.95
N GLY A 127 -17.30 -7.25 -17.69
CA GLY A 127 -17.71 -6.16 -16.82
C GLY A 127 -19.22 -5.90 -16.74
N ILE A 128 -20.05 -6.54 -17.60
CA ILE A 128 -21.51 -6.40 -17.52
C ILE A 128 -22.01 -7.02 -16.20
N PRO A 129 -22.70 -6.25 -15.33
CA PRO A 129 -23.25 -6.80 -14.09
C PRO A 129 -24.28 -7.90 -14.37
N ILE A 130 -24.27 -8.94 -13.55
CA ILE A 130 -25.22 -10.06 -13.71
C ILE A 130 -26.62 -9.65 -13.29
N GLY A 131 -26.77 -8.95 -12.18
CA GLY A 131 -28.07 -8.55 -11.65
C GLY A 131 -28.55 -7.16 -12.12
N PRO A 132 -29.73 -6.74 -11.66
CA PRO A 132 -30.27 -5.39 -11.86
C PRO A 132 -29.36 -4.30 -11.28
N CYS A 133 -29.30 -3.15 -11.97
CA CYS A 133 -28.46 -2.02 -11.59
C CYS A 133 -29.11 -0.68 -11.96
N VAL A 134 -29.13 0.25 -10.99
CA VAL A 134 -29.57 1.64 -11.17
C VAL A 134 -28.50 2.58 -10.62
N VAL A 135 -28.10 3.53 -11.42
CA VAL A 135 -27.08 4.53 -11.10
C VAL A 135 -27.69 5.92 -11.16
N ASP A 136 -27.71 6.64 -10.04
CA ASP A 136 -28.24 8.00 -9.93
C ASP A 136 -29.65 8.17 -10.54
N GLY A 137 -30.51 7.14 -10.38
CA GLY A 137 -31.86 7.09 -10.90
C GLY A 137 -31.98 6.60 -12.35
N GLU A 138 -30.88 6.42 -13.07
CA GLU A 138 -30.87 5.86 -14.44
C GLU A 138 -30.83 4.32 -14.43
N ILE A 139 -31.72 3.68 -15.17
CA ILE A 139 -31.83 2.21 -15.22
C ILE A 139 -30.80 1.66 -16.20
N TYR A 140 -29.71 1.10 -15.67
CA TYR A 140 -28.70 0.38 -16.47
C TYR A 140 -29.16 -1.04 -16.82
N LYS A 141 -29.82 -1.73 -15.90
CA LYS A 141 -30.31 -3.08 -16.10
C LYS A 141 -31.50 -3.35 -15.19
N ALA A 142 -32.54 -4.00 -15.71
CA ALA A 142 -33.63 -4.52 -14.94
C ALA A 142 -34.09 -5.87 -15.53
N ASN A 143 -34.58 -6.78 -14.67
CA ASN A 143 -35.01 -8.12 -15.08
C ASN A 143 -36.21 -8.58 -14.23
N THR A 144 -37.27 -9.02 -14.87
CA THR A 144 -38.46 -9.57 -14.19
C THR A 144 -38.26 -10.97 -13.60
N ASN A 145 -37.18 -11.63 -13.93
CA ASN A 145 -36.89 -13.00 -13.53
C ASN A 145 -35.45 -13.11 -13.02
N THR A 146 -35.21 -12.69 -11.76
CA THR A 146 -33.92 -12.77 -11.11
C THR A 146 -34.06 -13.30 -9.68
N ASP A 147 -33.10 -14.11 -9.28
CA ASP A 147 -32.92 -14.57 -7.89
C ASP A 147 -31.86 -13.73 -7.15
N PHE A 148 -31.31 -12.72 -7.83
CA PHE A 148 -30.33 -11.80 -7.23
C PHE A 148 -30.99 -10.91 -6.17
N THR A 149 -30.26 -10.64 -5.13
CA THR A 149 -30.65 -9.71 -4.07
C THR A 149 -30.12 -8.33 -4.41
N GLN A 150 -30.90 -7.30 -4.17
CA GLN A 150 -30.53 -5.93 -4.40
C GLN A 150 -30.44 -5.16 -3.08
N PHE A 151 -29.38 -4.35 -2.95
CA PHE A 151 -29.39 -3.18 -2.09
C PHE A 151 -30.03 -2.02 -2.87
N VAL A 152 -31.06 -1.43 -2.31
CA VAL A 152 -31.81 -0.32 -2.91
C VAL A 152 -31.89 0.86 -1.95
N LEU A 153 -31.64 2.05 -2.49
CA LEU A 153 -31.81 3.32 -1.80
C LEU A 153 -32.55 4.30 -2.70
N ASP A 154 -33.56 4.98 -2.16
CA ASP A 154 -34.29 6.03 -2.85
C ASP A 154 -33.50 7.36 -2.88
N ALA A 155 -33.95 8.34 -3.69
CA ALA A 155 -33.30 9.64 -3.79
C ALA A 155 -33.30 10.43 -2.47
N ASN A 156 -34.24 10.16 -1.60
CA ASN A 156 -34.38 10.83 -0.30
C ASN A 156 -33.54 10.16 0.80
N LYS A 157 -32.93 9.01 0.54
CA LYS A 157 -32.11 8.21 1.46
C LYS A 157 -32.87 7.74 2.72
N GLN A 158 -34.19 7.59 2.64
CA GLN A 158 -35.01 7.33 3.84
C GLN A 158 -35.36 5.87 4.07
N ASN A 159 -35.32 5.06 3.02
CA ASN A 159 -35.79 3.70 3.08
C ASN A 159 -34.78 2.76 2.41
N PRO A 160 -33.58 2.54 3.01
CA PRO A 160 -32.68 1.51 2.51
C PRO A 160 -33.38 0.15 2.67
N ILE A 161 -33.30 -0.68 1.65
CA ILE A 161 -33.87 -2.02 1.69
C ILE A 161 -32.96 -3.02 0.97
N ILE A 162 -32.86 -4.21 1.52
CA ILE A 162 -32.17 -5.35 0.89
C ILE A 162 -33.18 -6.46 0.70
N GLY A 163 -33.26 -6.97 -0.53
CA GLY A 163 -34.17 -8.07 -0.86
C GLY A 163 -34.20 -8.38 -2.34
N CYS A 164 -34.91 -9.46 -2.71
CA CYS A 164 -35.08 -9.82 -4.11
C CYS A 164 -36.14 -8.93 -4.75
N THR A 165 -35.75 -8.08 -5.68
CA THR A 165 -36.63 -7.18 -6.37
C THR A 165 -37.51 -7.95 -7.37
N LYS A 166 -38.82 -7.78 -7.28
CA LYS A 166 -39.79 -8.24 -8.28
C LYS A 166 -40.10 -7.08 -9.22
N PHE A 167 -39.64 -7.20 -10.45
CA PHE A 167 -39.93 -6.23 -11.50
C PHE A 167 -41.20 -6.63 -12.24
N SER A 168 -41.99 -5.64 -12.61
CA SER A 168 -43.10 -5.82 -13.53
C SER A 168 -43.18 -4.64 -14.48
N GLY A 169 -43.53 -4.87 -15.73
CA GLY A 169 -43.65 -3.82 -16.71
C GLY A 169 -44.80 -4.12 -17.68
N LEU A 170 -45.43 -3.06 -18.18
CA LEU A 170 -46.51 -3.13 -19.16
C LEU A 170 -46.33 -2.06 -20.22
N ALA A 171 -46.35 -2.44 -21.48
CA ALA A 171 -46.38 -1.54 -22.61
C ALA A 171 -47.80 -1.59 -23.24
N THR A 172 -48.39 -0.42 -23.45
CA THR A 172 -49.73 -0.23 -24.02
C THR A 172 -49.67 0.64 -25.26
N SER A 173 -50.13 0.14 -26.39
CA SER A 173 -50.23 0.93 -27.62
C SER A 173 -51.42 1.88 -27.61
N ALA A 174 -51.42 2.89 -28.47
CA ALA A 174 -52.57 3.81 -28.64
C ALA A 174 -53.87 3.08 -29.04
N SER A 175 -53.80 1.88 -29.64
CA SER A 175 -54.93 1.02 -29.94
C SER A 175 -55.47 0.21 -28.75
N GLY A 176 -54.81 0.31 -27.57
CA GLY A 176 -55.17 -0.46 -26.39
C GLY A 176 -54.56 -1.86 -26.34
N LYS A 177 -53.74 -2.25 -27.31
CA LYS A 177 -53.00 -3.54 -27.26
C LYS A 177 -51.94 -3.47 -26.21
N THR A 178 -51.83 -4.47 -25.33
CA THR A 178 -50.86 -4.57 -24.22
C THR A 178 -49.81 -5.64 -24.43
N CYS A 179 -48.64 -5.44 -23.90
CA CYS A 179 -47.57 -6.46 -23.81
C CYS A 179 -46.77 -6.27 -22.51
N GLY A 180 -46.54 -7.37 -21.78
CA GLY A 180 -45.67 -7.28 -20.60
C GLY A 180 -44.25 -6.98 -20.99
N VAL A 181 -43.57 -6.12 -20.20
CA VAL A 181 -42.14 -5.80 -20.38
C VAL A 181 -41.34 -6.66 -19.43
N ASP A 182 -40.40 -7.45 -19.97
CA ASP A 182 -39.61 -8.45 -19.22
C ASP A 182 -38.29 -7.89 -18.66
N GLY A 183 -37.84 -6.76 -19.16
CA GLY A 183 -36.62 -6.15 -18.65
C GLY A 183 -36.04 -5.03 -19.49
N VAL A 184 -34.93 -4.52 -19.00
CA VAL A 184 -34.13 -3.46 -19.62
C VAL A 184 -32.69 -3.96 -19.80
N ASN A 185 -32.09 -3.75 -20.99
CA ASN A 185 -30.72 -4.08 -21.31
C ASN A 185 -30.29 -5.52 -20.99
N LEU A 186 -31.13 -6.50 -21.38
CA LEU A 186 -30.81 -7.91 -21.15
C LEU A 186 -29.85 -8.44 -22.22
N VAL A 187 -28.82 -9.15 -21.76
CA VAL A 187 -27.83 -9.80 -22.62
C VAL A 187 -28.39 -11.13 -23.12
N ASN A 188 -28.30 -11.39 -24.43
CA ASN A 188 -28.76 -12.63 -25.08
C ASN A 188 -30.17 -13.08 -24.68
N PRO A 189 -31.18 -12.26 -24.86
CA PRO A 189 -32.55 -12.69 -24.58
C PRO A 189 -32.93 -13.88 -25.46
N SER A 190 -33.26 -15.01 -24.84
CA SER A 190 -33.60 -16.24 -25.54
C SER A 190 -34.81 -16.92 -24.92
N GLY A 191 -35.58 -17.58 -25.79
CA GLY A 191 -36.76 -18.38 -25.40
C GLY A 191 -37.98 -17.59 -24.94
N GLY A 192 -39.16 -18.16 -25.11
CA GLY A 192 -40.41 -17.58 -24.64
C GLY A 192 -40.87 -16.33 -25.38
N ASN A 193 -41.84 -15.65 -24.78
CA ASN A 193 -42.31 -14.34 -25.22
C ASN A 193 -41.61 -13.29 -24.41
N ARG A 194 -40.83 -12.38 -25.04
CA ARG A 194 -40.03 -11.36 -24.37
C ARG A 194 -40.26 -10.01 -25.00
N LEU A 195 -40.55 -8.98 -24.18
CA LEU A 195 -40.46 -7.59 -24.57
C LEU A 195 -39.37 -6.93 -23.74
N ILE A 196 -38.34 -6.40 -24.39
CA ILE A 196 -37.18 -5.83 -23.74
C ILE A 196 -36.93 -4.41 -24.26
N ILE A 197 -36.59 -3.49 -23.39
CA ILE A 197 -36.22 -2.14 -23.74
C ILE A 197 -34.72 -1.97 -23.63
N TYR A 198 -34.05 -1.64 -24.73
CA TYR A 198 -32.65 -1.25 -24.78
C TYR A 198 -32.52 0.25 -24.77
N ASN A 199 -31.61 0.79 -23.95
CA ASN A 199 -31.37 2.24 -23.86
C ASN A 199 -29.88 2.55 -24.08
N LYS A 200 -29.50 3.85 -24.03
CA LYS A 200 -28.18 4.40 -24.27
C LYS A 200 -27.06 3.78 -23.40
N HIS A 201 -27.41 3.11 -22.29
CA HIS A 201 -26.42 2.49 -21.39
C HIS A 201 -25.98 1.11 -21.85
N PHE A 202 -26.68 0.49 -22.79
CA PHE A 202 -26.27 -0.76 -23.40
C PHE A 202 -25.10 -0.52 -24.38
N PHE A 203 -24.83 -1.48 -25.28
CA PHE A 203 -23.97 -1.22 -26.42
C PHE A 203 -24.65 -0.23 -27.38
N PRO A 204 -23.94 0.35 -28.37
CA PRO A 204 -24.58 1.18 -29.40
C PRO A 204 -25.62 0.46 -30.28
N TYR A 205 -25.82 -0.83 -30.02
CA TYR A 205 -26.75 -1.74 -30.73
C TYR A 205 -27.29 -2.82 -29.79
N THR A 206 -28.36 -3.49 -30.17
CA THR A 206 -29.09 -4.43 -29.28
C THR A 206 -28.43 -5.78 -29.10
N ASP A 207 -27.45 -6.16 -29.89
CA ASP A 207 -26.74 -7.46 -29.86
C ASP A 207 -27.73 -8.66 -29.97
N THR A 208 -28.82 -8.51 -30.72
CA THR A 208 -29.88 -9.49 -30.84
C THR A 208 -29.81 -10.27 -32.16
N PRO A 209 -30.31 -11.53 -32.21
CA PRO A 209 -30.40 -12.32 -33.46
C PRO A 209 -31.52 -11.81 -34.38
N ALA A 210 -31.37 -12.07 -35.66
CA ALA A 210 -32.46 -11.90 -36.63
C ALA A 210 -33.68 -12.81 -36.33
N GLY A 211 -34.88 -12.34 -36.71
CA GLY A 211 -36.13 -13.09 -36.59
C GLY A 211 -37.08 -12.58 -35.49
N ALA A 212 -36.60 -11.90 -34.49
CA ALA A 212 -37.38 -11.10 -33.55
C ALA A 212 -37.81 -9.77 -34.22
N ALA A 213 -38.64 -8.96 -33.56
CA ALA A 213 -39.01 -7.62 -34.07
C ALA A 213 -38.39 -6.53 -33.18
N GLU A 214 -37.81 -5.52 -33.79
CA GLU A 214 -37.18 -4.37 -33.13
C GLU A 214 -37.74 -3.09 -33.72
N ILE A 215 -37.93 -2.06 -32.87
CA ILE A 215 -38.36 -0.75 -33.29
C ILE A 215 -37.61 0.33 -32.51
N ALA A 216 -37.02 1.30 -33.19
CA ALA A 216 -36.41 2.46 -32.58
C ALA A 216 -37.46 3.44 -32.07
N MET A 217 -37.26 3.95 -30.84
CA MET A 217 -38.19 4.85 -30.15
C MET A 217 -37.46 5.97 -29.45
N LYS A 218 -38.15 7.04 -29.14
CA LYS A 218 -37.69 8.11 -28.23
C LYS A 218 -38.77 8.40 -27.20
N LEU A 219 -38.36 9.00 -26.07
CA LEU A 219 -39.33 9.52 -25.10
C LEU A 219 -40.16 10.63 -25.74
N ALA A 220 -41.43 10.71 -25.40
CA ALA A 220 -42.24 11.90 -25.72
C ALA A 220 -41.74 13.12 -24.92
N ASP A 221 -42.05 14.33 -25.39
CA ASP A 221 -41.59 15.54 -24.77
C ASP A 221 -42.05 15.65 -23.32
N GLY A 222 -41.07 15.88 -22.40
CA GLY A 222 -41.33 16.00 -20.96
C GLY A 222 -41.44 14.69 -20.19
N GLU A 223 -41.34 13.56 -20.87
CA GLU A 223 -41.34 12.24 -20.21
C GLU A 223 -39.96 11.83 -19.65
N SER A 224 -39.96 10.91 -18.69
CA SER A 224 -38.74 10.37 -18.06
C SER A 224 -38.83 8.86 -17.93
N PHE A 225 -37.74 8.15 -18.22
CA PHE A 225 -37.62 6.70 -18.10
C PHE A 225 -37.30 6.31 -16.65
N VAL A 226 -38.34 6.14 -15.82
CA VAL A 226 -38.24 5.92 -14.36
C VAL A 226 -39.20 4.85 -13.87
N PHE A 227 -38.93 4.32 -12.69
CA PHE A 227 -39.85 3.41 -12.00
C PHE A 227 -41.06 4.14 -11.39
N GLY A 228 -42.18 3.44 -11.32
CA GLY A 228 -43.39 3.83 -10.59
C GLY A 228 -44.21 4.95 -11.24
N LYS A 229 -43.86 5.38 -12.46
CA LYS A 229 -44.66 6.34 -13.24
C LYS A 229 -44.79 5.90 -14.68
N PRO A 230 -46.01 5.96 -15.27
CA PRO A 230 -46.16 5.77 -16.69
C PRO A 230 -45.41 6.84 -17.49
N PHE A 231 -44.76 6.44 -18.56
CA PHE A 231 -44.13 7.35 -19.52
C PHE A 231 -44.46 6.95 -20.95
N LYS A 232 -44.33 7.87 -21.86
CA LYS A 232 -44.68 7.68 -23.27
C LYS A 232 -43.45 7.63 -24.14
N MET A 233 -43.45 6.71 -25.08
CA MET A 233 -42.43 6.57 -26.12
C MET A 233 -43.07 6.64 -27.51
N VAL A 234 -42.37 7.29 -28.43
CA VAL A 234 -42.81 7.48 -29.82
C VAL A 234 -41.89 6.75 -30.77
N ALA A 235 -42.43 5.94 -31.67
CA ALA A 235 -41.65 5.23 -32.67
C ALA A 235 -41.03 6.18 -33.68
N THR A 236 -39.73 6.04 -33.91
CA THR A 236 -38.94 6.91 -34.83
C THR A 236 -38.65 6.25 -36.18
N ALA A 237 -38.99 4.95 -36.30
CA ALA A 237 -38.83 4.19 -37.54
C ALA A 237 -39.87 3.06 -37.61
N ALA A 238 -40.00 2.43 -38.77
CA ALA A 238 -40.78 1.18 -38.90
C ALA A 238 -40.07 0.01 -38.21
N PRO A 239 -40.83 -1.03 -37.76
CA PRO A 239 -40.26 -2.22 -37.19
C PRO A 239 -39.34 -2.99 -38.15
N SER A 240 -38.24 -3.54 -37.65
CA SER A 240 -37.29 -4.41 -38.38
C SER A 240 -37.26 -5.83 -37.77
N THR A 241 -36.97 -6.82 -38.62
CA THR A 241 -36.68 -8.20 -38.15
C THR A 241 -35.26 -8.62 -38.44
N ALA A 242 -34.42 -7.67 -38.85
CA ALA A 242 -33.00 -7.96 -39.17
C ALA A 242 -32.14 -8.36 -37.95
N GLY A 243 -32.59 -7.94 -36.75
CA GLY A 243 -31.80 -8.06 -35.52
C GLY A 243 -30.71 -7.03 -35.46
N ASP A 244 -30.05 -6.95 -34.31
CA ASP A 244 -28.82 -6.16 -34.04
C ASP A 244 -29.00 -4.65 -34.43
N MET A 245 -30.15 -4.10 -34.07
CA MET A 245 -30.55 -2.71 -34.39
C MET A 245 -29.66 -1.74 -33.62
N ASP A 246 -29.21 -0.67 -34.30
CA ASP A 246 -28.53 0.46 -33.65
C ASP A 246 -29.46 1.19 -32.67
N ILE A 247 -28.98 1.46 -31.46
CA ILE A 247 -29.72 2.19 -30.43
C ILE A 247 -29.47 3.66 -30.64
N PRO A 248 -30.51 4.50 -30.84
CA PRO A 248 -30.33 5.95 -30.97
C PRO A 248 -29.65 6.54 -29.72
N ALA A 249 -28.76 7.51 -29.89
CA ALA A 249 -28.01 8.11 -28.79
C ALA A 249 -28.89 8.67 -27.65
N ASP A 250 -30.02 9.27 -28.01
CA ASP A 250 -31.02 9.84 -27.08
C ASP A 250 -32.34 9.04 -27.15
N GLY A 251 -32.27 7.74 -27.48
CA GLY A 251 -33.46 6.93 -27.73
C GLY A 251 -33.35 5.51 -27.14
N PHE A 252 -34.21 4.69 -27.65
CA PHE A 252 -34.43 3.33 -27.18
C PHE A 252 -34.68 2.40 -28.37
N VAL A 253 -34.46 1.12 -28.17
CA VAL A 253 -34.99 0.06 -29.05
C VAL A 253 -35.88 -0.85 -28.21
N VAL A 254 -37.12 -1.04 -28.67
CA VAL A 254 -38.02 -2.03 -28.11
C VAL A 254 -37.93 -3.30 -28.95
N TYR A 255 -37.47 -4.36 -28.30
CA TYR A 255 -37.23 -5.69 -28.86
C TYR A 255 -38.38 -6.64 -28.45
N GLY A 256 -38.98 -7.34 -29.38
CA GLY A 256 -40.02 -8.31 -29.15
C GLY A 256 -39.62 -9.69 -29.70
N LEU A 257 -39.70 -10.75 -28.86
CA LEU A 257 -39.47 -12.15 -29.23
C LEU A 257 -40.73 -12.95 -29.01
N GLY A 258 -40.97 -13.98 -29.84
CA GLY A 258 -42.19 -14.82 -29.76
C GLY A 258 -43.47 -14.01 -29.98
N ALA A 259 -44.51 -14.20 -29.16
CA ALA A 259 -45.75 -13.40 -29.28
C ALA A 259 -45.57 -11.91 -29.02
N SER A 260 -44.53 -11.51 -28.26
CA SER A 260 -44.21 -10.08 -28.05
C SER A 260 -43.70 -9.39 -29.35
N ALA A 261 -43.16 -10.17 -30.30
CA ALA A 261 -42.83 -9.65 -31.62
C ALA A 261 -44.07 -9.13 -32.41
N ASP A 262 -45.26 -9.70 -32.19
CA ASP A 262 -46.49 -9.27 -32.82
C ASP A 262 -46.99 -7.93 -32.27
N PHE A 263 -46.65 -7.59 -31.03
CA PHE A 263 -46.86 -6.29 -30.46
C PHE A 263 -45.98 -5.25 -31.20
N VAL A 264 -44.66 -5.50 -31.29
CA VAL A 264 -43.71 -4.60 -31.95
C VAL A 264 -44.04 -4.41 -33.44
N LYS A 265 -44.32 -5.53 -34.16
CA LYS A 265 -44.73 -5.49 -35.60
C LYS A 265 -46.01 -4.73 -35.87
N SER A 266 -46.88 -4.58 -34.85
CA SER A 266 -48.12 -3.82 -35.00
C SER A 266 -47.94 -2.30 -34.94
N LEU A 267 -46.79 -1.84 -34.54
CA LEU A 267 -46.44 -0.40 -34.44
C LEU A 267 -45.92 0.10 -35.79
N LYS A 268 -46.02 1.43 -36.00
CA LYS A 268 -45.52 2.15 -37.16
C LYS A 268 -44.74 3.36 -36.69
N GLU A 269 -43.95 3.93 -37.57
CA GLU A 269 -43.30 5.23 -37.31
C GLU A 269 -44.37 6.28 -36.93
N GLY A 270 -44.12 7.02 -35.83
CA GLY A 270 -44.99 8.00 -35.22
C GLY A 270 -45.98 7.43 -34.21
N ASP A 271 -46.16 6.12 -34.10
CA ASP A 271 -47.02 5.52 -33.08
C ASP A 271 -46.48 5.73 -31.67
N GLU A 272 -47.39 5.98 -30.72
CA GLU A 272 -47.09 6.16 -29.30
C GLU A 272 -47.42 4.88 -28.52
N ILE A 273 -46.53 4.52 -27.61
CA ILE A 273 -46.83 3.52 -26.58
C ILE A 273 -46.66 4.15 -25.19
N THR A 274 -47.48 3.73 -24.22
CA THR A 274 -47.28 4.06 -22.80
C THR A 274 -46.62 2.85 -22.11
N VAL A 275 -45.56 3.11 -21.35
CA VAL A 275 -44.82 2.06 -20.62
C VAL A 275 -44.91 2.36 -19.14
N GLU A 276 -45.12 1.35 -18.34
CA GLU A 276 -45.05 1.40 -16.88
C GLU A 276 -44.02 0.37 -16.39
N PHE A 277 -43.17 0.78 -15.43
CA PHE A 277 -42.26 -0.10 -14.75
C PHE A 277 -42.43 0.00 -13.25
N HIS A 278 -42.54 -1.14 -12.58
CA HIS A 278 -42.64 -1.23 -11.15
C HIS A 278 -41.59 -2.16 -10.58
N ALA A 279 -41.03 -1.80 -9.43
CA ALA A 279 -40.10 -2.62 -8.65
C ALA A 279 -40.65 -2.80 -7.24
N HIS A 280 -40.72 -4.04 -6.76
CA HIS A 280 -41.20 -4.36 -5.42
C HIS A 280 -40.23 -5.26 -4.69
N ILE A 281 -39.97 -4.97 -3.40
CA ILE A 281 -39.28 -5.86 -2.49
C ILE A 281 -40.22 -6.17 -1.32
N ASP A 282 -40.41 -7.45 -1.00
CA ASP A 282 -41.31 -7.92 0.06
C ASP A 282 -42.72 -7.28 -0.01
N GLY A 283 -43.21 -7.11 -1.25
CA GLY A 283 -44.53 -6.54 -1.53
C GLY A 283 -44.64 -5.02 -1.41
N LYS A 284 -43.55 -4.33 -1.05
CA LYS A 284 -43.46 -2.85 -1.04
C LYS A 284 -42.90 -2.36 -2.36
N GLU A 285 -43.55 -1.38 -2.97
CA GLU A 285 -43.03 -0.69 -4.13
C GLU A 285 -41.79 0.15 -3.73
N VAL A 286 -40.73 0.05 -4.53
CA VAL A 286 -39.46 0.78 -4.33
C VAL A 286 -39.15 1.66 -5.55
N PHE A 287 -38.51 2.81 -5.30
CA PHE A 287 -38.14 3.80 -6.31
C PHE A 287 -36.61 3.97 -6.31
N PRO A 288 -35.88 3.06 -6.95
CA PRO A 288 -34.43 3.06 -6.88
C PRO A 288 -33.80 4.30 -7.47
N HIS A 289 -33.00 5.01 -6.65
CA HIS A 289 -32.02 6.00 -7.13
C HIS A 289 -30.62 5.36 -7.20
N THR A 290 -30.31 4.53 -6.22
CA THR A 290 -29.13 3.68 -6.20
C THR A 290 -29.60 2.23 -6.03
N MET A 291 -29.21 1.38 -6.95
CA MET A 291 -29.46 -0.07 -6.85
C MET A 291 -28.22 -0.81 -7.28
N MET A 292 -27.77 -1.73 -6.43
CA MET A 292 -26.75 -2.69 -6.76
C MET A 292 -27.23 -4.07 -6.41
N SER A 293 -27.03 -4.99 -7.34
CA SER A 293 -27.30 -6.39 -7.10
C SER A 293 -26.10 -7.11 -6.58
N SER A 294 -26.32 -8.22 -5.95
CA SER A 294 -25.38 -9.32 -5.80
C SER A 294 -26.11 -10.55 -5.26
N TRP A 295 -25.37 -11.50 -4.70
CA TRP A 295 -25.94 -12.77 -4.28
C TRP A 295 -25.02 -13.46 -3.28
N PRO A 296 -25.55 -14.09 -2.23
CA PRO A 296 -26.97 -14.18 -1.87
C PRO A 296 -27.42 -13.11 -0.87
N ASN A 297 -28.76 -13.08 -0.60
CA ASN A 297 -29.28 -12.48 0.62
C ASN A 297 -28.81 -13.32 1.82
N SER A 298 -27.87 -12.79 2.59
CA SER A 298 -27.20 -13.57 3.64
C SER A 298 -27.74 -13.32 5.05
N LEU A 299 -28.38 -12.16 5.25
CA LEU A 299 -29.07 -11.77 6.49
C LEU A 299 -30.39 -11.10 6.15
N HIS A 300 -31.48 -11.54 6.74
CA HIS A 300 -32.80 -10.96 6.52
C HIS A 300 -33.61 -10.86 7.80
N ASN A 301 -34.09 -9.66 8.13
CA ASN A 301 -34.81 -9.37 9.38
C ASN A 301 -34.09 -9.88 10.66
N GLY A 302 -32.77 -9.78 10.71
CA GLY A 302 -31.93 -10.22 11.82
C GLY A 302 -31.65 -11.72 11.87
N GLU A 303 -32.08 -12.49 10.87
CA GLU A 303 -31.82 -13.92 10.81
C GLU A 303 -30.87 -14.25 9.65
N VAL A 304 -29.87 -15.11 9.93
CA VAL A 304 -28.93 -15.60 8.90
C VAL A 304 -29.67 -16.58 7.99
N THR A 305 -29.55 -16.36 6.70
CA THR A 305 -30.16 -17.21 5.69
C THR A 305 -29.33 -18.48 5.49
N ASP A 306 -29.79 -19.61 6.07
CA ASP A 306 -29.16 -20.92 5.98
C ASP A 306 -29.92 -21.80 4.99
N THR A 307 -29.72 -21.60 3.70
CA THR A 307 -30.25 -22.54 2.70
C THR A 307 -29.21 -23.61 2.37
N GLU A 308 -29.64 -24.82 2.08
CA GLU A 308 -28.76 -25.94 1.68
C GLU A 308 -27.83 -25.53 0.54
N TYR A 309 -28.34 -24.79 -0.43
CA TYR A 309 -27.60 -24.23 -1.55
C TYR A 309 -26.45 -23.27 -1.10
N LEU A 310 -26.70 -22.39 -0.13
CA LEU A 310 -25.66 -21.49 0.39
C LEU A 310 -24.55 -22.23 1.13
N LEU A 311 -24.90 -23.31 1.79
CA LEU A 311 -23.94 -24.16 2.51
C LEU A 311 -23.06 -24.96 1.55
N GLU A 312 -23.61 -25.42 0.42
CA GLU A 312 -22.87 -26.18 -0.58
C GLU A 312 -21.98 -25.30 -1.48
N GLU A 313 -22.55 -24.24 -2.07
CA GLU A 313 -21.86 -23.42 -3.07
C GLU A 313 -20.84 -22.46 -2.45
N PHE A 314 -21.18 -21.84 -1.32
CA PHE A 314 -20.34 -20.84 -0.63
C PHE A 314 -19.82 -21.31 0.74
N GLY A 315 -19.79 -22.60 0.96
CA GLY A 315 -19.34 -23.22 2.21
C GLY A 315 -17.83 -23.16 2.47
N SER A 316 -17.01 -22.68 1.52
CA SER A 316 -15.57 -22.54 1.70
C SER A 316 -15.20 -21.18 2.26
N ASN A 317 -14.14 -21.15 3.09
CA ASN A 317 -13.56 -19.90 3.57
C ASN A 317 -12.89 -19.16 2.42
N GLN A 318 -13.24 -17.89 2.22
CA GLN A 318 -12.69 -17.05 1.17
C GLN A 318 -12.73 -15.58 1.59
N PRO A 319 -12.02 -14.67 0.89
CA PRO A 319 -12.28 -13.24 1.05
C PRO A 319 -13.73 -12.96 0.72
N VAL A 320 -14.39 -12.13 1.49
CA VAL A 320 -15.81 -11.80 1.29
C VAL A 320 -16.04 -10.31 1.49
N THR A 321 -17.00 -9.77 0.74
CA THR A 321 -17.49 -8.40 0.87
C THR A 321 -19.00 -8.43 1.04
N ALA A 322 -19.54 -7.54 1.90
CA ALA A 322 -20.98 -7.40 2.10
C ALA A 322 -21.38 -5.94 2.33
N VAL A 323 -22.62 -5.64 1.96
CA VAL A 323 -23.34 -4.42 2.29
C VAL A 323 -24.52 -4.77 3.19
N ALA A 324 -24.72 -3.99 4.26
CA ALA A 324 -25.77 -4.29 5.22
C ALA A 324 -26.48 -3.02 5.70
N ILE A 325 -27.66 -3.21 6.27
CA ILE A 325 -28.50 -2.20 6.89
C ILE A 325 -28.56 -2.46 8.40
N ALA A 326 -28.41 -1.41 9.18
CA ALA A 326 -28.49 -1.47 10.65
C ALA A 326 -29.30 -0.29 11.20
N ASP A 327 -29.54 -0.30 12.53
CA ASP A 327 -30.13 0.81 13.28
C ASP A 327 -31.47 1.28 12.67
N GLU A 328 -32.36 0.33 12.38
CA GLU A 328 -33.67 0.62 11.77
C GLU A 328 -33.60 1.39 10.45
N GLY A 329 -32.56 1.12 9.62
CA GLY A 329 -32.37 1.78 8.34
C GLY A 329 -31.61 3.11 8.41
N LYS A 330 -31.08 3.49 9.57
CA LYS A 330 -30.30 4.74 9.72
C LYS A 330 -28.83 4.57 9.41
N THR A 331 -28.33 3.34 9.44
CA THR A 331 -26.91 3.03 9.23
C THR A 331 -26.74 2.05 8.06
N ILE A 332 -25.88 2.38 7.11
CA ILE A 332 -25.37 1.44 6.12
C ILE A 332 -24.01 0.94 6.59
N MET A 333 -23.78 -0.35 6.44
CA MET A 333 -22.49 -0.97 6.75
C MET A 333 -21.84 -1.53 5.48
N PHE A 334 -20.57 -1.25 5.30
CA PHE A 334 -19.69 -1.98 4.39
C PHE A 334 -18.81 -2.89 5.22
N LEU A 335 -18.61 -4.12 4.80
CA LEU A 335 -17.73 -5.06 5.48
C LEU A 335 -16.97 -5.91 4.48
N THR A 336 -15.65 -6.10 4.74
CA THR A 336 -14.79 -7.00 3.97
C THR A 336 -13.95 -7.83 4.95
N ILE A 337 -13.78 -9.12 4.66
CA ILE A 337 -12.88 -10.02 5.40
C ILE A 337 -11.82 -10.52 4.42
N ASP A 338 -10.55 -10.37 4.78
CA ASP A 338 -9.43 -10.95 4.03
C ASP A 338 -9.46 -12.47 4.08
N GLY A 339 -8.89 -13.10 3.06
CA GLY A 339 -8.80 -14.56 3.03
C GLY A 339 -7.73 -15.08 2.09
N ARG A 340 -7.64 -16.40 1.93
CA ARG A 340 -6.66 -17.08 1.08
C ARG A 340 -5.22 -16.73 1.42
N SER A 341 -4.94 -16.39 2.68
CA SER A 341 -3.61 -16.00 3.13
C SER A 341 -3.24 -16.68 4.45
N PRO A 342 -1.94 -16.82 4.79
CA PRO A 342 -1.51 -17.40 6.07
C PRO A 342 -1.98 -16.62 7.30
N ILE A 343 -2.28 -15.32 7.14
CA ILE A 343 -2.69 -14.43 8.23
C ILE A 343 -4.19 -14.25 8.34
N SER A 344 -4.96 -14.62 7.32
CA SER A 344 -6.43 -14.56 7.33
C SER A 344 -7.03 -15.69 6.52
N SER A 345 -7.80 -16.52 7.18
CA SER A 345 -8.43 -17.71 6.56
C SER A 345 -9.59 -17.36 5.63
N GLY A 346 -10.16 -16.15 5.77
CA GLY A 346 -11.44 -15.80 5.16
C GLY A 346 -12.64 -16.32 5.95
N ALA A 347 -13.81 -16.07 5.43
CA ALA A 347 -15.07 -16.45 6.03
C ALA A 347 -16.01 -17.14 5.01
N ARG A 348 -16.98 -17.87 5.53
CA ARG A 348 -18.14 -18.36 4.76
C ARG A 348 -19.20 -17.27 4.70
N THR A 349 -20.08 -17.36 3.72
CA THR A 349 -21.21 -16.44 3.57
C THR A 349 -22.07 -16.33 4.83
N THR A 350 -22.34 -17.46 5.48
CA THR A 350 -23.12 -17.50 6.72
C THR A 350 -22.39 -16.93 7.93
N GLU A 351 -21.05 -16.98 7.94
CA GLU A 351 -20.24 -16.40 9.01
C GLU A 351 -20.19 -14.87 8.92
N ILE A 352 -20.05 -14.31 7.70
CA ILE A 352 -20.09 -12.84 7.52
C ILE A 352 -21.47 -12.28 7.87
N ALA A 353 -22.55 -13.00 7.51
CA ALA A 353 -23.91 -12.62 7.88
C ALA A 353 -24.12 -12.61 9.39
N ASP A 354 -23.66 -13.65 10.10
CA ASP A 354 -23.75 -13.72 11.56
C ASP A 354 -22.90 -12.65 12.25
N LEU A 355 -21.69 -12.37 11.73
CA LEU A 355 -20.84 -11.28 12.24
C LEU A 355 -21.52 -9.92 12.04
N LEU A 356 -22.12 -9.64 10.87
CA LEU A 356 -22.87 -8.43 10.62
C LEU A 356 -24.04 -8.28 11.59
N ARG A 357 -24.78 -9.35 11.85
CA ARG A 357 -25.86 -9.39 12.87
C ARG A 357 -25.31 -9.03 14.26
N LEU A 358 -24.19 -9.61 14.66
CA LEU A 358 -23.53 -9.30 15.95
C LEU A 358 -23.02 -7.84 16.01
N LEU A 359 -22.70 -7.23 14.86
CA LEU A 359 -22.34 -5.81 14.75
C LEU A 359 -23.57 -4.87 14.68
N GLY A 360 -24.79 -5.43 14.67
CA GLY A 360 -26.05 -4.70 14.73
C GLY A 360 -26.81 -4.59 13.41
N ALA A 361 -26.42 -5.29 12.37
CA ALA A 361 -27.15 -5.34 11.10
C ALA A 361 -28.42 -6.18 11.22
N THR A 362 -29.45 -5.80 10.44
CA THR A 362 -30.71 -6.55 10.31
C THR A 362 -30.82 -7.23 8.94
N ASP A 363 -30.26 -6.63 7.92
CA ASP A 363 -30.31 -7.13 6.54
C ASP A 363 -28.94 -6.99 5.88
N ALA A 364 -28.53 -7.98 5.06
CA ALA A 364 -27.26 -7.94 4.36
C ALA A 364 -27.29 -8.72 3.05
N VAL A 365 -26.56 -8.24 2.07
CA VAL A 365 -26.26 -8.91 0.81
C VAL A 365 -24.76 -9.05 0.64
N ASN A 366 -24.30 -10.25 0.26
CA ASN A 366 -22.91 -10.45 -0.10
C ASN A 366 -22.66 -9.94 -1.51
N MET A 367 -21.52 -9.25 -1.68
CA MET A 367 -21.01 -8.80 -2.97
C MET A 367 -20.17 -9.89 -3.63
N ASP A 368 -19.69 -9.65 -4.86
CA ASP A 368 -18.68 -10.52 -5.47
C ASP A 368 -17.49 -10.68 -4.53
N SER A 369 -17.05 -11.90 -4.38
CA SER A 369 -16.11 -12.32 -3.33
C SER A 369 -14.78 -12.80 -3.93
N GLY A 370 -13.91 -13.35 -3.11
CA GLY A 370 -12.60 -13.82 -3.56
C GLY A 370 -11.67 -12.68 -3.94
N GLY A 371 -11.12 -12.73 -5.16
CA GLY A 371 -10.18 -11.71 -5.65
C GLY A 371 -10.78 -10.32 -5.85
N SER A 372 -12.11 -10.22 -6.01
CA SER A 372 -12.83 -8.94 -6.14
C SER A 372 -12.95 -8.20 -4.80
N SER A 373 -12.82 -8.90 -3.65
CA SER A 373 -13.02 -8.30 -2.33
C SER A 373 -12.08 -7.12 -2.08
N THR A 374 -12.65 -5.91 -2.11
CA THR A 374 -11.93 -4.65 -1.94
C THR A 374 -12.68 -3.72 -0.99
N PHE A 375 -11.96 -3.15 -0.01
CA PHE A 375 -12.43 -2.09 0.88
C PHE A 375 -11.51 -0.87 0.71
N TYR A 376 -12.03 0.20 0.16
CA TYR A 376 -11.25 1.38 -0.22
C TYR A 376 -11.72 2.65 0.50
N SER A 377 -10.76 3.47 0.93
CA SER A 377 -10.99 4.83 1.42
C SER A 377 -10.12 5.82 0.62
N SER A 378 -10.68 6.93 0.20
CA SER A 378 -9.93 7.94 -0.58
C SER A 378 -8.78 8.57 0.19
N SER A 379 -8.89 8.66 1.51
CA SER A 379 -7.84 9.22 2.39
C SER A 379 -6.78 8.20 2.83
N LEU A 380 -7.14 6.92 2.94
CA LEU A 380 -6.26 5.88 3.49
C LEU A 380 -5.90 4.77 2.49
N GLY A 381 -6.41 4.85 1.25
CA GLY A 381 -6.17 3.83 0.22
C GLY A 381 -6.98 2.55 0.42
N VAL A 382 -6.53 1.45 -0.19
CA VAL A 382 -7.09 0.10 0.01
C VAL A 382 -6.77 -0.36 1.42
N ARG A 383 -7.81 -0.70 2.17
CA ARG A 383 -7.70 -1.01 3.59
C ARG A 383 -7.48 -2.49 3.87
N ASN A 384 -8.03 -3.34 3.04
CA ASN A 384 -7.86 -4.79 3.10
C ASN A 384 -6.65 -5.26 2.25
N VAL A 385 -6.33 -6.54 2.33
CA VAL A 385 -5.26 -7.17 1.52
C VAL A 385 -5.91 -8.01 0.42
N PRO A 386 -5.98 -7.48 -0.82
CA PRO A 386 -6.58 -8.22 -1.93
C PRO A 386 -5.87 -9.56 -2.17
N SER A 387 -6.65 -10.65 -2.27
CA SER A 387 -6.10 -12.02 -2.38
C SER A 387 -5.36 -12.29 -3.70
N ASP A 388 -5.60 -11.48 -4.74
CA ASP A 388 -4.89 -11.54 -6.02
C ASP A 388 -3.53 -10.79 -6.00
N GLY A 389 -3.16 -10.21 -4.84
CA GLY A 389 -1.93 -9.41 -4.68
C GLY A 389 -2.08 -7.94 -5.08
N SER A 390 -3.16 -7.58 -5.75
CA SER A 390 -3.57 -6.21 -6.11
C SER A 390 -5.09 -6.16 -6.26
N GLU A 391 -5.67 -4.94 -6.25
CA GLU A 391 -7.10 -4.76 -6.56
C GLU A 391 -7.44 -5.39 -7.91
N ARG A 392 -8.54 -6.15 -7.95
CA ARG A 392 -9.11 -6.63 -9.21
C ARG A 392 -9.96 -5.52 -9.83
N PRO A 393 -9.89 -5.30 -11.16
CA PRO A 393 -10.88 -4.50 -11.86
C PRO A 393 -12.24 -5.22 -11.88
N ASP A 394 -13.27 -4.61 -11.31
CA ASP A 394 -14.62 -5.13 -11.18
C ASP A 394 -15.61 -4.39 -12.09
N GLY A 395 -16.76 -5.00 -12.37
CA GLY A 395 -17.79 -4.42 -13.26
C GLY A 395 -18.46 -3.19 -12.66
N ASN A 396 -18.61 -3.14 -11.35
CA ASN A 396 -19.14 -2.01 -10.62
C ASN A 396 -18.71 -2.01 -9.15
N GLY A 397 -18.98 -0.90 -8.44
CA GLY A 397 -18.79 -0.77 -7.00
C GLY A 397 -19.86 0.14 -6.38
N ILE A 398 -20.02 0.07 -5.06
CA ILE A 398 -20.89 0.96 -4.30
C ILE A 398 -20.07 1.88 -3.39
N PHE A 399 -20.47 3.14 -3.34
CA PHE A 399 -19.72 4.19 -2.66
C PHE A 399 -20.61 5.03 -1.74
N ALA A 400 -20.06 5.37 -0.57
CA ALA A 400 -20.49 6.52 0.18
C ALA A 400 -19.86 7.78 -0.41
N VAL A 401 -20.68 8.80 -0.65
CA VAL A 401 -20.31 10.04 -1.34
C VAL A 401 -20.49 11.21 -0.38
N TYR A 402 -19.41 11.96 -0.18
CA TYR A 402 -19.43 13.21 0.56
C TYR A 402 -19.93 14.35 -0.34
N THR A 403 -21.02 15.03 0.09
CA THR A 403 -21.73 16.02 -0.73
C THR A 403 -21.66 17.45 -0.18
N ALA A 404 -20.92 17.67 0.93
CA ALA A 404 -20.72 19.03 1.45
C ALA A 404 -19.82 19.86 0.51
N PRO A 405 -19.88 21.21 0.62
CA PRO A 405 -18.92 22.07 -0.07
C PRO A 405 -17.48 21.72 0.25
N ASP A 406 -16.58 21.94 -0.73
CA ASP A 406 -15.15 21.75 -0.52
C ASP A 406 -14.62 22.62 0.59
N ASP A 407 -13.88 22.02 1.52
CA ASP A 407 -13.23 22.70 2.63
C ASP A 407 -11.95 21.94 2.98
N SER A 408 -10.81 22.58 2.80
CA SER A 408 -9.49 22.06 3.12
C SER A 408 -8.94 22.59 4.46
N THR A 409 -9.76 23.32 5.23
CA THR A 409 -9.35 23.88 6.52
C THR A 409 -9.51 22.84 7.62
N ILE A 410 -8.46 22.61 8.41
CA ILE A 410 -8.55 21.77 9.59
C ILE A 410 -9.46 22.44 10.63
N ALA A 411 -10.48 21.75 11.07
CA ALA A 411 -11.46 22.20 12.07
C ALA A 411 -11.52 21.30 13.31
N SER A 412 -10.98 20.06 13.21
CA SER A 412 -10.77 19.17 14.35
C SER A 412 -9.65 18.21 14.06
N ILE A 413 -9.06 17.66 15.13
CA ILE A 413 -7.96 16.70 15.07
C ILE A 413 -8.33 15.41 15.83
N ALA A 414 -7.67 14.31 15.51
CA ALA A 414 -7.74 13.08 16.29
C ALA A 414 -6.38 12.36 16.27
N PHE A 415 -6.13 11.56 17.29
CA PHE A 415 -5.06 10.58 17.25
C PHE A 415 -5.37 9.49 16.21
N VAL A 416 -4.34 8.97 15.54
CA VAL A 416 -4.47 7.78 14.69
C VAL A 416 -4.74 6.56 15.55
N ASP A 417 -4.04 6.46 16.69
CA ASP A 417 -4.26 5.41 17.67
C ASP A 417 -5.46 5.74 18.54
N TRP A 418 -6.32 4.78 18.74
CA TRP A 418 -7.50 4.92 19.60
C TRP A 418 -7.21 4.65 21.09
N VAL A 419 -6.08 3.95 21.38
CA VAL A 419 -5.49 3.72 22.71
C VAL A 419 -3.97 3.66 22.55
N ALA A 420 -3.25 4.38 23.39
CA ALA A 420 -1.80 4.30 23.48
C ALA A 420 -1.42 3.27 24.57
N LYS A 421 -1.06 2.05 24.18
CA LYS A 421 -0.49 1.05 25.09
C LYS A 421 1.02 1.19 25.10
N VAL A 422 1.59 1.65 26.21
CA VAL A 422 3.00 2.00 26.31
C VAL A 422 3.67 1.16 27.41
N PRO A 423 4.62 0.28 27.08
CA PRO A 423 5.45 -0.39 28.09
C PRO A 423 6.19 0.63 28.95
N LYS A 424 6.45 0.30 30.19
CA LYS A 424 7.23 1.14 31.10
C LYS A 424 8.51 1.67 30.41
N TYR A 425 8.75 2.97 30.48
CA TYR A 425 9.82 3.73 29.79
C TYR A 425 9.70 3.82 28.26
N GLY A 426 8.65 3.26 27.66
CA GLY A 426 8.45 3.30 26.21
C GLY A 426 8.28 4.74 25.70
N ILE A 427 8.77 4.96 24.49
CA ILE A 427 8.57 6.20 23.73
C ILE A 427 7.39 6.00 22.79
N TYR A 428 6.35 6.80 22.98
CA TYR A 428 5.21 6.85 22.08
C TYR A 428 5.28 8.08 21.19
N ARG A 429 5.25 7.88 19.87
CA ARG A 429 5.22 8.91 18.84
C ARG A 429 3.87 8.90 18.16
N PRO A 430 2.87 9.65 18.65
CA PRO A 430 1.55 9.65 18.05
C PRO A 430 1.57 10.27 16.65
N LYS A 431 0.65 9.78 15.83
CA LYS A 431 0.27 10.39 14.56
C LYS A 431 -1.11 10.98 14.67
N PHE A 432 -1.42 11.96 13.84
CA PHE A 432 -2.66 12.71 13.93
C PHE A 432 -3.36 12.80 12.61
N TYR A 433 -4.69 12.76 12.66
CA TYR A 433 -5.60 13.06 11.59
C TYR A 433 -6.16 14.47 11.73
N GLY A 434 -6.32 15.16 10.60
CA GLY A 434 -6.99 16.44 10.48
C GLY A 434 -8.31 16.32 9.71
N TYR A 435 -9.38 16.87 10.28
CA TYR A 435 -10.72 16.85 9.69
C TYR A 435 -11.19 18.25 9.38
N ASN A 436 -11.95 18.41 8.28
CA ASN A 436 -12.63 19.65 8.02
C ASN A 436 -13.88 19.84 8.90
N LYS A 437 -14.52 21.00 8.84
CA LYS A 437 -15.72 21.32 9.64
C LYS A 437 -16.94 20.43 9.40
N TYR A 438 -16.95 19.67 8.30
CA TYR A 438 -17.99 18.71 7.99
C TYR A 438 -17.64 17.28 8.43
N GLY A 439 -16.45 17.07 8.97
CA GLY A 439 -15.98 15.77 9.48
C GLY A 439 -15.32 14.87 8.42
N LEU A 440 -14.99 15.38 7.23
CA LEU A 440 -14.20 14.63 6.26
C LEU A 440 -12.73 14.61 6.68
N LEU A 441 -12.10 13.44 6.67
CA LEU A 441 -10.67 13.27 6.87
C LEU A 441 -9.91 13.85 5.67
N ILE A 442 -9.17 14.95 5.90
CA ILE A 442 -8.48 15.71 4.85
C ILE A 442 -6.96 15.71 5.00
N ASP A 443 -6.44 15.38 6.20
CA ASP A 443 -5.01 15.25 6.46
C ASP A 443 -4.76 13.97 7.27
N THR A 444 -3.94 13.08 6.74
CA THR A 444 -3.62 11.77 7.33
C THR A 444 -2.28 11.73 8.05
N ASP A 445 -1.52 12.82 8.03
CA ASP A 445 -0.21 12.96 8.68
C ASP A 445 0.01 14.39 9.18
N LEU A 446 -0.94 14.88 9.97
CA LEU A 446 -0.96 16.25 10.46
C LEU A 446 0.24 16.52 11.38
N HIS A 447 1.03 17.52 11.04
CA HIS A 447 2.20 17.98 11.78
C HIS A 447 1.93 19.24 12.60
N GLY A 448 2.86 19.57 13.50
CA GLY A 448 2.76 20.77 14.37
C GLY A 448 1.80 20.62 15.54
N VAL A 449 1.46 19.38 15.88
CA VAL A 449 0.65 19.04 17.06
C VAL A 449 1.56 18.94 18.28
N THR A 450 1.17 19.58 19.38
CA THR A 450 1.86 19.49 20.67
C THR A 450 1.07 18.61 21.64
N LEU A 451 1.75 18.04 22.62
CA LEU A 451 1.16 17.13 23.60
C LEU A 451 1.22 17.69 25.00
N THR A 452 0.27 17.27 25.82
CA THR A 452 0.30 17.37 27.29
C THR A 452 -0.18 16.07 27.91
N CYS A 453 0.33 15.73 29.10
CA CYS A 453 -0.12 14.56 29.85
C CYS A 453 0.01 14.79 31.35
N PRO A 454 -0.70 14.03 32.20
CA PRO A 454 -0.49 14.00 33.64
C PRO A 454 0.88 13.38 34.00
N GLU A 455 1.58 13.94 34.99
CA GLU A 455 2.85 13.38 35.50
C GLU A 455 2.71 11.94 36.02
N SER A 456 1.52 11.52 36.38
CA SER A 456 1.24 10.16 36.86
C SER A 456 1.48 9.09 35.81
N VAL A 457 1.37 9.41 34.51
CA VAL A 457 1.57 8.45 33.41
C VAL A 457 2.89 8.67 32.69
N GLY A 458 3.49 9.85 32.77
CA GLY A 458 4.73 10.15 32.08
C GLY A 458 4.94 11.64 31.87
N HIS A 459 5.84 11.96 30.94
CA HIS A 459 6.11 13.33 30.55
C HIS A 459 6.22 13.47 29.01
N VAL A 460 6.15 14.70 28.53
CA VAL A 460 6.32 15.04 27.10
C VAL A 460 7.65 15.72 26.88
N GLN A 461 8.40 15.30 25.85
CA GLN A 461 9.62 15.93 25.39
C GLN A 461 9.45 16.42 23.95
N GLN A 462 10.20 17.49 23.59
CA GLN A 462 10.17 18.09 22.25
C GLN A 462 8.73 18.38 21.76
N ASP A 463 7.83 18.70 22.71
CA ASP A 463 6.41 19.02 22.50
C ASP A 463 5.55 17.92 21.84
N SER A 464 6.15 16.81 21.38
CA SER A 464 5.47 15.81 20.56
C SER A 464 5.80 14.34 20.90
N LEU A 465 6.72 14.10 21.84
CA LEU A 465 7.12 12.75 22.25
C LEU A 465 6.62 12.48 23.66
N PHE A 466 5.83 11.42 23.82
CA PHE A 466 5.40 10.95 25.12
C PHE A 466 6.31 9.83 25.63
N PHE A 467 6.77 9.96 26.88
CA PHE A 467 7.58 8.98 27.61
C PHE A 467 6.75 8.39 28.73
N GLY A 468 6.57 7.07 28.70
CA GLY A 468 5.79 6.32 29.69
C GLY A 468 6.59 5.97 30.95
N ASP A 469 7.18 6.96 31.63
CA ASP A 469 7.96 6.74 32.86
C ASP A 469 7.11 6.80 34.15
N GLY A 470 5.84 7.17 34.03
CA GLY A 470 4.84 7.09 35.10
C GLY A 470 4.30 5.67 35.33
N ALA A 471 3.08 5.54 35.79
CA ALA A 471 2.40 4.28 36.04
C ALA A 471 0.89 4.38 35.85
N GLY A 472 0.26 3.27 35.44
CA GLY A 472 -1.21 3.16 35.33
C GLY A 472 -1.81 3.80 34.09
N ASP A 473 -3.07 4.16 34.21
CA ASP A 473 -3.89 4.68 33.12
C ASP A 473 -4.07 6.20 33.21
N GLY A 474 -4.21 6.85 32.05
CA GLY A 474 -4.45 8.30 31.98
C GLY A 474 -4.88 8.74 30.58
N LEU A 475 -4.76 10.04 30.32
CA LEU A 475 -5.07 10.64 29.02
C LEU A 475 -3.88 11.47 28.53
N ILE A 476 -3.49 11.29 27.27
CA ILE A 476 -2.64 12.24 26.56
C ILE A 476 -3.55 13.19 25.80
N THR A 477 -3.27 14.49 25.87
CA THR A 477 -4.00 15.52 25.14
C THR A 477 -3.11 16.11 24.06
N ALA A 478 -3.62 16.15 22.85
CA ALA A 478 -3.02 16.81 21.69
C ALA A 478 -3.61 18.20 21.50
N HIS A 479 -2.80 19.15 21.09
CA HIS A 479 -3.19 20.55 20.83
C HIS A 479 -2.70 20.98 19.44
N TYR A 480 -3.59 21.59 18.67
CA TYR A 480 -3.28 22.18 17.36
C TYR A 480 -4.07 23.50 17.23
N GLY A 481 -3.41 24.65 17.45
CA GLY A 481 -4.10 25.91 17.67
C GLY A 481 -5.08 25.80 18.86
N ASP A 482 -6.32 26.18 18.64
CA ASP A 482 -7.40 26.08 19.66
C ASP A 482 -8.06 24.69 19.70
N MET A 483 -7.65 23.77 18.85
CA MET A 483 -8.23 22.43 18.78
C MET A 483 -7.52 21.46 19.71
N THR A 484 -8.27 20.55 20.31
CA THR A 484 -7.74 19.50 21.18
C THR A 484 -8.33 18.14 20.84
N ALA A 485 -7.53 17.10 21.04
CA ALA A 485 -7.96 15.71 21.02
C ALA A 485 -7.33 14.95 22.19
N THR A 486 -7.94 13.87 22.61
CA THR A 486 -7.40 13.02 23.69
C THR A 486 -7.32 11.57 23.25
N VAL A 487 -6.30 10.87 23.77
CA VAL A 487 -6.18 9.42 23.63
C VAL A 487 -5.96 8.80 25.02
N PRO A 488 -6.66 7.73 25.38
CA PRO A 488 -6.33 6.96 26.58
C PRO A 488 -4.93 6.38 26.46
N VAL A 489 -4.13 6.53 27.52
CA VAL A 489 -2.81 5.90 27.62
C VAL A 489 -2.81 4.91 28.77
N GLN A 490 -2.22 3.77 28.54
CA GLN A 490 -1.99 2.73 29.54
C GLN A 490 -0.50 2.44 29.62
N ILE A 491 0.09 2.72 30.79
CA ILE A 491 1.47 2.33 31.10
C ILE A 491 1.42 0.95 31.78
N PHE A 492 2.10 -0.03 31.21
CA PHE A 492 2.02 -1.39 31.69
C PHE A 492 3.37 -2.10 31.71
N GLY A 493 3.43 -3.19 32.51
CA GLY A 493 4.65 -3.95 32.71
C GLY A 493 5.68 -3.20 33.58
N ASN A 494 6.92 -3.69 33.51
CA ASN A 494 8.07 -3.14 34.23
C ASN A 494 9.28 -3.05 33.28
N ALA A 495 10.48 -2.95 33.82
CA ALA A 495 11.72 -2.87 33.05
C ALA A 495 12.29 -4.24 32.62
N ASP A 496 11.69 -5.38 33.02
CA ASP A 496 12.26 -6.73 32.81
C ASP A 496 12.40 -7.09 31.31
N GLY A 497 11.63 -6.45 30.46
CA GLY A 497 11.67 -6.61 29.00
C GLY A 497 12.66 -5.69 28.28
N ILE A 498 13.46 -4.91 29.00
CA ILE A 498 14.47 -4.03 28.39
C ILE A 498 15.57 -4.89 27.77
N LYS A 499 15.80 -4.65 26.47
CA LYS A 499 16.78 -5.34 25.65
C LYS A 499 17.41 -4.38 24.65
N PHE A 500 18.70 -4.60 24.39
CA PHE A 500 19.33 -4.03 23.23
C PHE A 500 18.83 -4.72 21.97
N LYS A 501 18.73 -3.99 20.90
CA LYS A 501 18.27 -4.53 19.64
C LYS A 501 19.25 -5.55 19.04
N ASN A 502 20.53 -5.36 19.31
CA ASN A 502 21.60 -6.23 18.83
C ASN A 502 22.37 -6.80 20.01
N ASP A 503 22.70 -8.09 19.98
CA ASP A 503 23.58 -8.73 20.97
C ASP A 503 25.05 -8.40 20.70
N SER A 504 25.42 -8.11 19.46
CA SER A 504 26.75 -7.72 19.03
C SER A 504 26.73 -6.82 17.81
N ILE A 505 27.74 -5.94 17.73
CA ILE A 505 27.98 -5.07 16.59
C ILE A 505 29.46 -5.02 16.25
N ILE A 506 29.77 -4.62 15.00
CA ILE A 506 31.09 -4.24 14.56
C ILE A 506 31.06 -2.76 14.17
N THR A 507 32.03 -1.98 14.62
CA THR A 507 32.13 -0.55 14.33
C THR A 507 33.48 -0.18 13.72
N ASP A 508 33.54 0.93 13.01
CA ASP A 508 34.71 1.40 12.27
C ASP A 508 35.60 2.39 13.03
N GLY A 509 35.15 2.85 14.19
CA GLY A 509 35.87 3.85 14.98
C GLY A 509 35.81 5.30 14.47
N PHE A 510 35.11 5.61 13.35
CA PHE A 510 35.03 6.96 12.78
C PHE A 510 33.75 7.69 13.13
N LYS A 511 32.69 6.98 13.48
CA LYS A 511 31.35 7.52 13.71
C LYS A 511 30.82 7.12 15.08
N ASP A 512 29.98 7.99 15.64
CA ASP A 512 29.23 7.68 16.86
C ASP A 512 27.99 6.86 16.50
N TYR A 513 27.72 5.81 17.29
CA TYR A 513 26.56 4.99 17.12
C TYR A 513 25.68 5.04 18.38
N ALA A 514 24.38 5.30 18.20
CA ALA A 514 23.42 5.21 19.29
C ALA A 514 23.01 3.74 19.50
N VAL A 515 23.13 3.25 20.73
CA VAL A 515 22.61 1.91 21.07
C VAL A 515 21.11 1.97 21.12
N GLU A 516 20.45 1.20 20.26
CA GLU A 516 19.00 1.08 20.27
C GLU A 516 18.54 0.13 21.37
N VAL A 517 17.64 0.64 22.19
CA VAL A 517 17.09 -0.09 23.33
C VAL A 517 15.58 -0.14 23.20
N THR A 518 15.00 -1.29 23.51
CA THR A 518 13.55 -1.48 23.53
C THR A 518 13.10 -2.05 24.85
N ASN A 519 11.84 -1.84 25.22
CA ASN A 519 11.17 -2.60 26.26
C ASN A 519 10.03 -3.40 25.63
N THR A 520 9.98 -4.70 25.93
CA THR A 520 8.95 -5.62 25.45
C THR A 520 8.13 -6.14 26.61
N VAL A 521 6.80 -5.94 26.52
CA VAL A 521 5.85 -6.48 27.50
C VAL A 521 4.72 -7.18 26.73
N GLY A 522 4.63 -8.50 26.88
CA GLY A 522 3.75 -9.32 26.04
C GLY A 522 4.12 -9.22 24.56
N ASP A 523 3.15 -8.85 23.72
CA ASP A 523 3.34 -8.70 22.26
C ASP A 523 3.74 -7.28 21.85
N ILE A 524 3.87 -6.33 22.79
CA ILE A 524 4.18 -4.94 22.50
C ILE A 524 5.63 -4.64 22.79
N THR A 525 6.37 -4.21 21.76
CA THR A 525 7.75 -3.75 21.85
C THR A 525 7.82 -2.29 21.45
N MET A 526 8.41 -1.44 22.31
CA MET A 526 8.64 -0.03 22.02
C MET A 526 10.09 0.38 22.28
N PRO A 527 10.64 1.31 21.51
CA PRO A 527 11.90 1.93 21.83
C PRO A 527 11.80 2.67 23.16
N ILE A 528 12.90 2.69 23.90
CA ILE A 528 13.05 3.52 25.11
C ILE A 528 14.17 4.53 24.90
N HIS A 529 14.16 5.62 25.67
CA HIS A 529 15.22 6.61 25.59
C HIS A 529 16.47 6.12 26.30
N SER A 530 17.60 6.25 25.65
CA SER A 530 18.89 5.79 26.18
C SER A 530 19.27 6.42 27.55
N SER A 531 18.77 7.64 27.83
CA SER A 531 18.98 8.32 29.12
C SER A 531 18.28 7.66 30.33
N VAL A 532 17.44 6.65 30.08
CA VAL A 532 16.85 5.83 31.17
C VAL A 532 17.87 4.87 31.76
N LEU A 533 18.92 4.55 31.02
CA LEU A 533 19.97 3.62 31.41
C LEU A 533 21.24 4.38 31.83
N SER A 534 21.95 3.78 32.78
CA SER A 534 23.32 4.16 33.08
C SER A 534 24.24 3.31 32.20
N TRP A 535 25.17 3.96 31.50
CA TRP A 535 26.03 3.32 30.52
C TRP A 535 27.46 3.18 31.00
N THR A 536 28.06 2.01 30.73
CA THR A 536 29.49 1.75 31.01
C THR A 536 30.09 0.85 29.92
N SER A 537 31.39 0.99 29.70
CA SER A 537 32.21 0.10 28.85
C SER A 537 33.10 -0.77 29.70
N SER A 538 33.32 -2.02 29.29
CA SER A 538 34.31 -2.90 29.93
C SER A 538 35.75 -2.47 29.66
N ASP A 539 35.99 -1.75 28.58
CA ASP A 539 37.29 -1.20 28.18
C ASP A 539 37.09 0.07 27.34
N GLU A 540 37.23 1.23 27.97
CA GLU A 540 37.10 2.53 27.32
C GLU A 540 38.23 2.83 26.32
N SER A 541 39.35 2.10 26.41
CA SER A 541 40.42 2.24 25.40
C SER A 541 40.07 1.57 24.07
N VAL A 542 39.10 0.65 24.05
CA VAL A 542 38.60 -0.02 22.87
C VAL A 542 37.28 0.62 22.42
N VAL A 543 36.33 0.84 23.34
CA VAL A 543 35.03 1.44 23.06
C VAL A 543 34.71 2.48 24.12
N ALA A 544 34.69 3.74 23.73
CA ALA A 544 34.13 4.81 24.55
C ALA A 544 32.60 4.85 24.43
N ILE A 545 31.92 5.13 25.57
CA ILE A 545 30.48 5.33 25.60
C ILE A 545 30.14 6.60 26.37
N ASP A 546 29.25 7.39 25.82
CA ASP A 546 28.67 8.54 26.50
C ASP A 546 27.67 8.08 27.55
N ALA A 547 27.91 8.39 28.81
CA ALA A 547 27.14 7.90 29.94
C ALA A 547 25.68 8.40 30.01
N GLU A 548 25.37 9.51 29.33
CA GLU A 548 24.03 10.12 29.31
C GLU A 548 23.22 9.73 28.07
N THR A 549 23.86 9.69 26.92
CA THR A 549 23.19 9.48 25.64
C THR A 549 23.25 8.04 25.13
N GLY A 550 24.13 7.20 25.69
CA GLY A 550 24.36 5.84 25.21
C GLY A 550 24.96 5.80 23.79
N LYS A 551 25.59 6.86 23.34
CA LYS A 551 26.35 6.89 22.09
C LYS A 551 27.71 6.26 22.32
N LEU A 552 28.04 5.29 21.51
CA LEU A 552 29.37 4.65 21.56
C LEU A 552 30.21 5.02 20.35
N ARG A 553 31.53 4.98 20.54
CA ARG A 553 32.56 5.16 19.51
C ARG A 553 33.63 4.10 19.67
N GLY A 554 34.04 3.45 18.61
CA GLY A 554 35.25 2.63 18.58
C GLY A 554 36.48 3.54 18.70
N VAL A 555 37.39 3.19 19.60
CA VAL A 555 38.61 3.97 19.87
C VAL A 555 39.84 3.27 19.27
N ASN A 556 40.04 2.00 19.59
CA ASN A 556 41.10 1.16 19.03
C ASN A 556 40.53 -0.21 18.64
N ASP A 557 41.20 -0.89 17.72
CA ASP A 557 40.84 -2.24 17.33
C ASP A 557 40.82 -3.20 18.54
N GLY A 558 39.81 -4.05 18.61
CA GLY A 558 39.62 -4.96 19.69
C GLY A 558 38.18 -5.32 20.01
N GLU A 559 37.93 -5.94 21.13
CA GLU A 559 36.60 -6.32 21.64
C GLU A 559 36.37 -5.70 23.01
N ALA A 560 35.18 -5.08 23.19
CA ALA A 560 34.72 -4.62 24.50
C ALA A 560 33.22 -4.91 24.65
N TYR A 561 32.72 -4.85 25.89
CA TYR A 561 31.32 -4.98 26.22
C TYR A 561 30.76 -3.63 26.71
N VAL A 562 29.65 -3.22 26.19
CA VAL A 562 28.88 -2.07 26.64
C VAL A 562 27.69 -2.56 27.46
N TYR A 563 27.54 -2.00 28.65
CA TYR A 563 26.50 -2.31 29.59
C TYR A 563 25.53 -1.15 29.72
N GLY A 564 24.23 -1.43 29.66
CA GLY A 564 23.19 -0.47 29.98
C GLY A 564 22.36 -0.99 31.15
N THR A 565 22.26 -0.21 32.23
CA THR A 565 21.64 -0.64 33.49
C THR A 565 20.51 0.28 33.88
N VAL A 566 19.35 -0.27 34.26
CA VAL A 566 18.24 0.44 34.89
C VAL A 566 17.74 -0.37 36.09
N GLY A 567 17.78 0.22 37.29
CA GLY A 567 17.51 -0.52 38.53
C GLY A 567 18.45 -1.71 38.66
N ASP A 568 17.90 -2.92 38.83
CA ASP A 568 18.66 -4.17 38.95
C ASP A 568 18.81 -4.91 37.59
N ILE A 569 18.37 -4.31 36.48
CA ILE A 569 18.38 -4.92 35.16
C ILE A 569 19.56 -4.37 34.35
N THR A 570 20.37 -5.28 33.81
CA THR A 570 21.49 -4.92 32.93
C THR A 570 21.40 -5.74 31.65
N ASP A 571 21.51 -5.08 30.51
CA ASP A 571 21.73 -5.75 29.22
C ASP A 571 23.13 -5.44 28.68
N THR A 572 23.62 -6.27 27.77
CA THR A 572 25.02 -6.27 27.35
C THR A 572 25.13 -6.35 25.84
N LEU A 573 25.90 -5.42 25.26
CA LEU A 573 26.24 -5.37 23.86
C LEU A 573 27.72 -5.71 23.67
N LYS A 574 28.02 -6.77 22.91
CA LYS A 574 29.39 -7.01 22.47
C LYS A 574 29.74 -6.07 21.32
N VAL A 575 30.81 -5.31 21.44
CA VAL A 575 31.30 -4.39 20.39
C VAL A 575 32.66 -4.87 19.92
N VAL A 576 32.79 -5.06 18.62
CA VAL A 576 34.06 -5.31 17.96
C VAL A 576 34.43 -4.07 17.16
N VAL A 577 35.62 -3.56 17.34
CA VAL A 577 36.14 -2.41 16.59
C VAL A 577 37.08 -2.94 15.52
N GLU A 578 36.74 -2.72 14.26
CA GLU A 578 37.56 -3.02 13.08
C GLU A 578 37.70 -1.74 12.25
N ARG A 579 38.87 -1.13 12.29
CA ARG A 579 39.09 0.15 11.61
C ARG A 579 39.63 -0.09 10.21
N PRO A 580 39.12 0.64 9.19
CA PRO A 580 39.75 0.65 7.89
C PRO A 580 41.21 1.13 8.03
N THR A 581 42.15 0.47 7.33
CA THR A 581 43.58 0.66 7.50
C THR A 581 44.21 1.60 6.46
N ALA A 582 43.44 1.93 5.41
CA ALA A 582 43.91 2.82 4.33
C ALA A 582 42.76 3.61 3.72
N HIS A 583 43.05 4.77 3.19
CA HIS A 583 42.11 5.65 2.48
C HIS A 583 41.42 4.93 1.32
N ILE A 584 42.16 4.15 0.57
CA ILE A 584 41.65 3.31 -0.53
C ILE A 584 41.97 1.86 -0.25
N MET A 585 40.94 1.01 -0.22
CA MET A 585 41.10 -0.43 0.00
C MET A 585 40.48 -1.22 -1.13
N PRO A 586 41.21 -2.17 -1.76
CA PRO A 586 40.62 -3.03 -2.77
C PRO A 586 39.57 -3.93 -2.14
N ILE A 587 38.42 -4.06 -2.78
CA ILE A 587 37.31 -4.93 -2.36
C ILE A 587 37.72 -6.42 -2.48
N ASP A 588 38.57 -6.75 -3.44
CA ASP A 588 39.13 -8.10 -3.63
C ASP A 588 40.60 -7.98 -4.07
N PRO A 589 41.54 -7.97 -3.11
CA PRO A 589 42.95 -7.65 -3.38
C PRO A 589 43.65 -8.57 -4.39
N ASN A 590 43.16 -9.76 -4.61
CA ASN A 590 43.77 -10.73 -5.54
C ASN A 590 42.83 -11.14 -6.68
N MET A 591 41.67 -10.46 -6.82
CA MET A 591 40.63 -10.74 -7.79
C MET A 591 40.36 -12.24 -7.97
N ASP A 592 39.93 -12.89 -6.90
CA ASP A 592 39.55 -14.31 -6.96
C ASP A 592 38.25 -14.50 -7.71
N LEU A 593 38.33 -14.67 -9.03
CA LEU A 593 37.19 -14.83 -9.92
C LEU A 593 36.31 -16.03 -9.57
N ALA A 594 36.79 -17.02 -8.83
CA ALA A 594 35.98 -18.15 -8.38
C ALA A 594 34.89 -17.72 -7.39
N THR A 595 35.11 -16.59 -6.71
CA THR A 595 34.18 -16.01 -5.73
C THR A 595 33.18 -15.00 -6.36
N TRP A 596 33.38 -14.66 -7.63
CA TRP A 596 32.51 -13.75 -8.38
C TRP A 596 31.54 -14.52 -9.28
N LYS A 597 30.27 -14.17 -9.22
CA LYS A 597 29.29 -14.62 -10.21
C LYS A 597 29.07 -13.53 -11.25
N ILE A 598 29.54 -13.78 -12.47
CA ILE A 598 29.36 -12.86 -13.60
C ILE A 598 28.23 -13.38 -14.49
N SER A 599 27.22 -12.54 -14.72
CA SER A 599 26.11 -12.85 -15.62
C SER A 599 25.95 -11.78 -16.70
N GLN A 600 25.45 -12.15 -17.87
CA GLN A 600 25.32 -11.24 -19.00
C GLN A 600 24.05 -11.50 -19.81
N THR A 601 23.44 -10.41 -20.30
CA THR A 601 22.44 -10.42 -21.38
C THR A 601 22.95 -9.60 -22.57
N GLY A 602 22.62 -10.00 -23.82
CA GLY A 602 23.11 -9.34 -25.02
C GLY A 602 24.56 -9.75 -25.44
N GLY A 603 25.06 -10.83 -24.87
CA GLY A 603 26.34 -11.42 -25.19
C GLY A 603 26.37 -12.93 -25.01
N LYS A 604 27.35 -13.60 -25.57
CA LYS A 604 27.61 -15.05 -25.48
C LYS A 604 29.11 -15.35 -25.50
N ASN A 605 29.47 -16.57 -25.10
CA ASN A 605 30.85 -17.04 -25.08
C ASN A 605 31.79 -16.13 -24.29
N ALA A 606 31.32 -15.75 -23.08
CA ALA A 606 32.09 -14.90 -22.21
C ALA A 606 33.24 -15.66 -21.53
N VAL A 607 34.38 -14.99 -21.41
CA VAL A 607 35.58 -15.47 -20.71
C VAL A 607 36.12 -14.36 -19.82
N SER A 608 36.50 -14.71 -18.60
CA SER A 608 37.12 -13.80 -17.62
C SER A 608 38.52 -14.28 -17.27
N GLU A 609 39.49 -13.37 -17.27
CA GLU A 609 40.88 -13.65 -16.94
C GLU A 609 41.39 -12.64 -15.90
N ALA A 610 41.78 -13.11 -14.71
CA ALA A 610 42.24 -12.22 -13.62
C ALA A 610 43.65 -11.67 -13.91
N HIS A 611 43.89 -10.42 -13.48
CA HIS A 611 45.19 -9.75 -13.46
C HIS A 611 45.25 -8.68 -12.37
N GLY A 612 46.28 -8.66 -11.57
CA GLY A 612 46.44 -7.68 -10.48
C GLY A 612 45.18 -7.66 -9.56
N ASN A 613 44.61 -6.48 -9.35
CA ASN A 613 43.36 -6.28 -8.61
C ASN A 613 42.13 -6.28 -9.50
N GLY A 614 42.23 -6.68 -10.77
CA GLY A 614 41.18 -6.61 -11.76
C GLY A 614 41.08 -7.85 -12.62
N PHE A 615 40.34 -7.76 -13.70
CA PHE A 615 40.20 -8.84 -14.69
C PHE A 615 39.74 -8.32 -16.03
N THR A 616 40.11 -9.06 -17.07
CA THR A 616 39.65 -8.82 -18.43
C THR A 616 38.42 -9.67 -18.71
N TYR A 617 37.37 -9.06 -19.24
CA TYR A 617 36.10 -9.70 -19.58
C TYR A 617 35.89 -9.61 -21.10
N THR A 618 35.95 -10.76 -21.79
CA THR A 618 35.76 -10.85 -23.23
C THR A 618 34.47 -11.58 -23.57
N TYR A 619 33.68 -11.06 -24.51
CA TYR A 619 32.45 -11.70 -24.96
C TYR A 619 32.16 -11.44 -26.44
N THR A 620 31.27 -12.24 -27.04
CA THR A 620 30.78 -12.05 -28.41
C THR A 620 29.37 -11.43 -28.33
N GLY A 621 29.14 -10.31 -28.99
CA GLY A 621 27.85 -9.63 -29.06
C GLY A 621 26.74 -10.53 -29.60
N ALA A 622 25.57 -10.45 -28.99
CA ALA A 622 24.35 -11.16 -29.37
C ALA A 622 23.13 -10.25 -29.18
N SER A 623 22.01 -10.60 -29.82
CA SER A 623 20.73 -9.91 -29.54
C SER A 623 20.27 -10.18 -28.10
N GLY A 624 19.75 -9.16 -27.43
CA GLY A 624 19.23 -9.30 -26.08
C GLY A 624 18.32 -8.13 -25.72
N ARG A 625 17.27 -8.41 -24.96
CA ARG A 625 16.42 -7.37 -24.36
C ARG A 625 17.12 -6.85 -23.10
N SER A 626 17.30 -5.53 -23.01
CA SER A 626 17.98 -4.89 -21.87
C SER A 626 19.39 -5.45 -21.61
N PRO A 627 20.36 -5.28 -22.53
CA PRO A 627 21.71 -5.82 -22.40
C PRO A 627 22.41 -5.28 -21.15
N LYS A 628 23.07 -6.17 -20.39
CA LYS A 628 23.82 -5.82 -19.18
C LYS A 628 24.86 -6.88 -18.80
N ILE A 629 25.83 -6.47 -18.03
CA ILE A 629 26.79 -7.34 -17.34
C ILE A 629 26.61 -7.09 -15.84
N VAL A 630 26.43 -8.15 -15.06
CA VAL A 630 26.23 -8.06 -13.60
C VAL A 630 27.33 -8.85 -12.90
N LEU A 631 28.07 -8.17 -12.05
CA LEU A 631 29.17 -8.71 -11.24
C LEU A 631 28.64 -8.84 -9.80
N THR A 632 28.48 -10.06 -9.29
CA THR A 632 27.92 -10.35 -7.98
C THR A 632 28.96 -11.05 -7.10
N LYS A 633 29.23 -10.50 -5.90
CA LYS A 633 30.09 -11.17 -4.91
C LYS A 633 29.43 -11.24 -3.51
N ASN A 634 28.45 -10.38 -3.18
CA ASN A 634 27.81 -10.28 -1.85
C ASN A 634 28.82 -10.00 -0.71
N ILE A 635 29.51 -8.87 -0.82
CA ILE A 635 30.52 -8.45 0.16
C ILE A 635 29.82 -7.78 1.33
N ARG A 636 30.19 -8.17 2.55
CA ARG A 636 29.73 -7.52 3.78
C ARG A 636 30.64 -6.34 4.10
N LEU A 637 30.04 -5.16 4.22
CA LEU A 637 30.70 -3.94 4.65
C LEU A 637 30.27 -3.63 6.09
N TRP A 638 31.20 -3.69 7.01
CA TRP A 638 30.99 -3.34 8.41
C TRP A 638 31.21 -1.86 8.68
N SER A 639 32.02 -1.21 7.85
CA SER A 639 32.19 0.22 7.77
C SER A 639 31.59 0.74 6.48
N LEU A 640 30.79 1.81 6.51
CA LEU A 640 30.30 2.45 5.29
C LEU A 640 31.43 3.29 4.70
N PRO A 641 31.97 2.90 3.51
CA PRO A 641 32.90 3.77 2.80
C PRO A 641 32.18 5.04 2.33
N ASP A 642 32.91 6.14 2.16
CA ASP A 642 32.36 7.36 1.58
C ASP A 642 31.96 7.16 0.11
N ALA A 643 32.72 6.31 -0.61
CA ALA A 643 32.40 5.90 -1.97
C ALA A 643 32.88 4.48 -2.29
N ILE A 644 32.25 3.88 -3.29
CA ILE A 644 32.76 2.70 -4.02
C ILE A 644 33.38 3.21 -5.32
N ARG A 645 34.65 2.90 -5.54
CA ARG A 645 35.37 3.26 -6.78
C ARG A 645 35.40 2.06 -7.71
N VAL A 646 35.05 2.30 -8.98
CA VAL A 646 35.07 1.28 -10.05
C VAL A 646 35.96 1.83 -11.19
N ARG A 647 37.02 1.11 -11.53
CA ARG A 647 37.91 1.46 -12.63
C ARG A 647 37.83 0.42 -13.72
N PHE A 648 37.54 0.85 -14.95
CA PHE A 648 37.47 -0.05 -16.10
C PHE A 648 37.72 0.69 -17.41
N ASN A 649 38.25 -0.06 -18.37
CA ASN A 649 38.36 0.36 -19.78
C ASN A 649 37.29 -0.38 -20.59
N PRO A 650 36.27 0.30 -21.12
CA PRO A 650 35.20 -0.36 -21.86
C PRO A 650 35.64 -0.94 -23.24
N GLY A 651 36.84 -0.60 -23.71
CA GLY A 651 37.23 -0.94 -25.07
C GLY A 651 36.24 -0.35 -26.08
N GLU A 652 35.73 -1.22 -26.99
CA GLU A 652 34.66 -0.88 -27.94
C GLU A 652 33.26 -1.31 -27.42
N ALA A 653 33.15 -1.85 -26.20
CA ALA A 653 31.88 -2.29 -25.65
C ALA A 653 30.93 -1.11 -25.40
N PRO A 654 29.64 -1.22 -25.77
CA PRO A 654 28.69 -0.10 -25.70
C PRO A 654 28.15 0.08 -24.27
N VAL A 655 29.01 0.40 -23.29
CA VAL A 655 28.61 0.67 -21.91
C VAL A 655 27.82 1.99 -21.86
N LYS A 656 26.70 2.03 -21.13
CA LYS A 656 25.86 3.22 -20.94
C LYS A 656 26.03 3.85 -19.56
N ASN A 657 25.94 3.05 -18.52
CA ASN A 657 26.08 3.48 -17.14
C ASN A 657 26.42 2.31 -16.22
N VAL A 658 26.84 2.65 -15.01
CA VAL A 658 27.12 1.68 -13.94
C VAL A 658 26.07 1.84 -12.83
N VAL A 659 25.54 0.70 -12.36
CA VAL A 659 24.60 0.63 -11.24
C VAL A 659 25.25 -0.11 -10.09
N LEU A 660 25.28 0.51 -8.92
CA LEU A 660 25.69 -0.09 -7.66
C LEU A 660 24.45 -0.54 -6.88
N SER A 661 24.50 -1.76 -6.36
CA SER A 661 23.43 -2.30 -5.49
C SER A 661 23.94 -2.54 -4.10
N LEU A 662 23.45 -1.79 -3.12
CA LEU A 662 23.69 -2.01 -1.70
C LEU A 662 22.40 -2.44 -1.00
N ARG A 663 22.52 -3.30 -0.01
CA ARG A 663 21.41 -3.69 0.84
C ARG A 663 21.80 -3.56 2.31
N PRO A 664 21.25 -2.56 3.01
CA PRO A 664 21.35 -2.50 4.47
C PRO A 664 20.69 -3.73 5.11
N ASN A 665 21.15 -4.11 6.28
CA ASN A 665 20.68 -5.30 6.99
C ASN A 665 19.15 -5.28 7.18
N GLY A 666 18.47 -6.37 6.79
CA GLY A 666 17.01 -6.49 6.91
C GLY A 666 16.17 -5.57 6.03
N GLN A 667 16.79 -4.74 5.17
CA GLN A 667 16.09 -3.78 4.31
C GLN A 667 16.03 -4.22 2.84
N LYS A 668 15.31 -3.46 2.04
CA LYS A 668 15.26 -3.64 0.58
C LYS A 668 16.58 -3.21 -0.06
N VAL A 669 16.91 -3.84 -1.18
CA VAL A 669 18.07 -3.45 -1.99
C VAL A 669 17.89 -2.02 -2.49
N MET A 670 18.92 -1.20 -2.31
CA MET A 670 18.99 0.17 -2.82
C MET A 670 19.91 0.20 -4.05
N TYR A 671 19.58 1.05 -5.02
CA TYR A 671 20.31 1.17 -6.28
C TYR A 671 20.76 2.59 -6.51
N GLN A 672 22.02 2.77 -6.90
CA GLN A 672 22.53 4.03 -7.40
C GLN A 672 23.04 3.85 -8.82
N THR A 673 22.63 4.74 -9.73
CA THR A 673 23.08 4.74 -11.14
C THR A 673 23.97 5.94 -11.38
N LEU A 674 25.18 5.70 -11.92
CA LEU A 674 26.09 6.74 -12.36
C LEU A 674 26.34 6.60 -13.87
N THR A 675 26.07 7.69 -14.60
CA THR A 675 26.36 7.79 -16.02
C THR A 675 27.63 8.62 -16.15
N PRO A 676 28.73 8.06 -16.68
CA PRO A 676 29.94 8.85 -16.95
C PRO A 676 29.64 9.93 -17.98
N ASP A 677 30.11 11.15 -17.74
CA ASP A 677 29.93 12.27 -18.66
C ASP A 677 30.61 12.03 -20.02
N THR A 678 31.66 11.20 -20.04
CA THR A 678 32.34 10.80 -21.26
C THR A 678 32.80 9.34 -21.21
N LEU A 679 32.05 8.43 -21.83
CA LEU A 679 32.51 7.09 -22.16
C LEU A 679 33.36 7.17 -23.43
N ILE A 680 34.69 7.24 -23.30
CA ILE A 680 35.60 7.26 -24.44
C ILE A 680 36.10 5.83 -24.67
N ALA A 681 35.83 5.28 -25.86
CA ALA A 681 36.31 3.96 -26.23
C ALA A 681 37.85 3.86 -26.08
N GLY A 682 38.30 2.79 -25.42
CA GLY A 682 39.70 2.50 -25.20
C GLY A 682 40.41 3.35 -24.13
N LYS A 683 39.69 4.19 -23.37
CA LYS A 683 40.26 4.90 -22.26
C LYS A 683 39.78 4.32 -20.92
N MET A 684 40.68 4.37 -19.94
CA MET A 684 40.33 4.04 -18.53
C MET A 684 39.31 5.03 -18.00
N ILE A 685 38.27 4.52 -17.38
CA ILE A 685 37.22 5.25 -16.71
C ILE A 685 37.35 4.96 -15.21
N GLU A 686 37.35 5.99 -14.41
CA GLU A 686 37.26 5.89 -12.95
C GLU A 686 35.96 6.55 -12.50
N LEU A 687 35.14 5.79 -11.78
CA LEU A 687 33.88 6.23 -11.23
C LEU A 687 33.88 6.06 -9.73
N GLU A 688 33.61 7.12 -9.01
CA GLU A 688 33.30 7.09 -7.59
C GLU A 688 31.78 7.20 -7.38
N LEU A 689 31.18 6.15 -6.78
CA LEU A 689 29.78 6.09 -6.45
C LEU A 689 29.63 6.42 -4.95
N PRO A 690 29.21 7.66 -4.58
CA PRO A 690 29.05 8.06 -3.19
C PRO A 690 28.02 7.20 -2.48
N THR A 691 28.25 6.84 -1.23
CA THR A 691 27.36 5.99 -0.43
C THR A 691 26.62 6.74 0.68
N ALA A 692 27.24 7.79 1.24
CA ALA A 692 26.75 8.49 2.42
C ALA A 692 25.42 9.24 2.23
N SER A 693 25.03 9.55 0.98
CA SER A 693 23.79 10.28 0.70
C SER A 693 22.51 9.41 0.75
N TRP A 694 22.64 8.10 0.83
CA TRP A 694 21.51 7.16 0.75
C TRP A 694 21.51 6.06 1.81
N ILE A 695 22.54 5.98 2.64
CA ILE A 695 22.59 5.09 3.80
C ILE A 695 23.02 5.90 5.01
N ASP A 696 22.21 5.89 6.06
CA ASP A 696 22.59 6.47 7.33
C ASP A 696 23.58 5.57 8.05
N ALA A 697 24.82 6.00 8.12
CA ALA A 697 25.89 5.27 8.79
C ALA A 697 25.81 5.33 10.33
N ALA A 698 25.03 6.25 10.88
CA ALA A 698 24.78 6.32 12.32
C ALA A 698 23.72 5.31 12.77
N ASP A 699 22.87 4.82 11.85
CA ASP A 699 21.90 3.77 12.15
C ASP A 699 22.57 2.39 12.08
N MET A 700 22.90 1.86 13.24
CA MET A 700 23.55 0.54 13.39
C MET A 700 22.73 -0.63 12.88
N GLN A 701 21.42 -0.48 12.72
CA GLN A 701 20.55 -1.50 12.13
C GLN A 701 20.87 -1.73 10.65
N ASN A 702 21.45 -0.73 9.99
CA ASN A 702 21.83 -0.87 8.59
C ASN A 702 23.01 -1.84 8.38
N PHE A 703 23.76 -2.18 9.44
CA PHE A 703 24.95 -3.04 9.33
C PHE A 703 24.67 -4.52 9.66
N PRO A 704 25.37 -5.45 8.98
CA PRO A 704 26.28 -5.22 7.88
C PRO A 704 25.56 -4.78 6.61
N ILE A 705 26.18 -3.86 5.86
CA ILE A 705 25.70 -3.48 4.54
C ILE A 705 26.24 -4.47 3.53
N MET A 706 25.35 -5.03 2.68
CA MET A 706 25.76 -5.94 1.62
C MET A 706 25.97 -5.18 0.32
N LEU A 707 27.18 -5.16 -0.20
CA LEU A 707 27.41 -4.87 -1.62
C LEU A 707 26.98 -6.09 -2.43
N ASN A 708 25.76 -6.02 -3.01
CA ASN A 708 25.18 -7.16 -3.73
C ASN A 708 25.81 -7.34 -5.10
N ASN A 709 25.83 -6.28 -5.90
CA ASN A 709 26.40 -6.34 -7.26
C ASN A 709 26.79 -4.96 -7.78
N ILE A 710 27.65 -5.00 -8.79
CA ILE A 710 27.99 -3.90 -9.68
C ILE A 710 27.50 -4.29 -11.07
N GLN A 711 26.65 -3.47 -11.68
CA GLN A 711 26.05 -3.78 -12.97
C GLN A 711 26.42 -2.71 -14.00
N LEU A 712 26.91 -3.16 -15.16
CA LEU A 712 27.09 -2.32 -16.35
C LEU A 712 25.83 -2.46 -17.21
N ASN A 713 25.08 -1.41 -17.42
CA ASN A 713 24.04 -1.36 -18.43
C ASN A 713 24.66 -1.09 -19.78
N MET A 714 24.29 -1.90 -20.76
CA MET A 714 24.90 -1.89 -22.08
C MET A 714 23.96 -1.32 -23.15
N GLY A 715 24.52 -0.74 -24.19
CA GLY A 715 23.82 -0.53 -25.45
C GLY A 715 23.71 -1.82 -26.25
N THR A 716 23.14 -1.72 -27.46
CA THR A 716 23.03 -2.86 -28.37
C THR A 716 24.42 -3.23 -28.91
N SER A 717 24.87 -4.45 -28.63
CA SER A 717 26.10 -5.03 -29.20
C SER A 717 25.83 -5.49 -30.61
N LYS A 718 26.82 -5.33 -31.52
CA LYS A 718 26.76 -5.91 -32.87
C LYS A 718 26.90 -7.43 -32.77
N THR A 719 25.95 -8.15 -33.33
CA THR A 719 25.95 -9.62 -33.33
C THR A 719 27.19 -10.18 -34.00
N GLY A 720 27.91 -11.08 -33.31
CA GLY A 720 29.11 -11.71 -33.77
C GLY A 720 30.40 -10.89 -33.56
N GLN A 721 30.34 -9.63 -33.20
CA GLN A 721 31.52 -8.82 -32.85
C GLN A 721 32.06 -9.22 -31.48
N LYS A 722 33.37 -9.36 -31.37
CA LYS A 722 34.07 -9.61 -30.10
C LYS A 722 34.31 -8.28 -29.39
N TYR A 723 33.99 -8.22 -28.10
CA TYR A 723 34.20 -7.09 -27.21
C TYR A 723 35.06 -7.50 -26.04
N THR A 724 35.89 -6.60 -25.58
CA THR A 724 36.73 -6.77 -24.39
C THR A 724 36.55 -5.55 -23.49
N ILE A 725 36.24 -5.80 -22.21
CA ILE A 725 36.21 -4.79 -21.12
C ILE A 725 37.32 -5.17 -20.14
N ASP A 726 38.16 -4.25 -19.81
CA ASP A 726 39.21 -4.45 -18.85
C ASP A 726 38.85 -3.75 -17.52
N PHE A 727 38.59 -4.49 -16.45
CA PHE A 727 38.35 -4.00 -15.12
C PHE A 727 39.68 -3.92 -14.37
N ASP A 728 40.10 -2.71 -13.96
CA ASP A 728 41.36 -2.47 -13.28
C ASP A 728 41.26 -2.62 -11.76
N GLY A 729 40.04 -2.48 -11.18
CA GLY A 729 39.78 -2.74 -9.78
C GLY A 729 38.46 -2.22 -9.28
N PHE A 730 38.10 -2.73 -8.10
CA PHE A 730 36.95 -2.29 -7.29
C PHE A 730 37.47 -1.97 -5.91
N GLU A 731 37.22 -0.75 -5.42
CA GLU A 731 37.79 -0.22 -4.19
C GLU A 731 36.75 0.45 -3.31
N THR A 732 36.97 0.43 -2.00
CA THR A 732 36.27 1.28 -1.05
C THR A 732 37.14 2.52 -0.76
N VAL A 733 36.50 3.69 -0.62
CA VAL A 733 37.15 4.96 -0.35
C VAL A 733 36.69 5.48 1.02
N TYR A 734 37.63 5.76 1.91
CA TYR A 734 37.40 6.26 3.27
C TYR A 734 38.10 7.63 3.44
N ASN A 735 37.36 8.72 3.28
CA ASN A 735 37.90 10.09 3.33
C ASN A 735 38.38 10.50 4.74
N ALA A 736 37.88 9.84 5.79
CA ALA A 736 38.30 10.08 7.16
C ALA A 736 39.72 9.58 7.46
N ILE A 737 40.26 8.69 6.59
CA ILE A 737 41.63 8.22 6.69
C ILE A 737 42.48 9.13 5.81
N PRO A 738 43.48 9.84 6.32
CA PRO A 738 44.36 10.62 5.47
C PRO A 738 45.05 9.74 4.43
N GLU A 739 45.21 10.24 3.23
CA GLU A 739 46.12 9.61 2.27
C GLU A 739 47.53 9.61 2.88
N ASP A 740 48.19 8.45 2.85
CA ASP A 740 49.60 8.36 3.18
C ASP A 740 50.38 9.22 2.19
N LYS A 741 50.60 10.47 2.54
CA LYS A 741 51.42 11.36 1.73
C LYS A 741 52.87 10.91 1.83
N LYS A 742 53.40 10.47 0.70
CA LYS A 742 54.86 10.15 0.63
C LYS A 742 55.66 11.33 1.20
N GLY A 743 56.36 11.05 2.28
CA GLY A 743 57.10 12.07 3.03
C GLY A 743 56.44 12.63 4.29
N ASP A 744 55.16 12.33 4.52
CA ASP A 744 54.49 12.63 5.80
C ASP A 744 54.68 11.41 6.73
N ILE A 745 55.83 11.36 7.35
CA ILE A 745 56.28 10.19 8.12
C ILE A 745 55.56 10.10 9.47
N ASN A 746 55.29 11.29 10.07
CA ASN A 746 54.65 11.37 11.38
C ASN A 746 53.15 11.33 11.32
N GLY A 747 52.53 11.36 10.11
CA GLY A 747 51.09 11.29 9.89
C GLY A 747 50.30 12.53 10.30
N ASP A 748 50.93 13.71 10.39
CA ASP A 748 50.27 14.97 10.76
C ASP A 748 49.59 15.69 9.58
N GLY A 749 49.71 15.14 8.36
CA GLY A 749 49.11 15.64 7.13
C GLY A 749 49.99 16.72 6.42
N VAL A 750 51.15 17.08 6.95
CA VAL A 750 52.05 18.11 6.42
C VAL A 750 53.47 17.59 6.29
N VAL A 751 53.99 17.53 5.07
CA VAL A 751 55.39 17.15 4.83
C VAL A 751 56.33 18.30 5.19
N ASN A 752 57.06 18.19 6.29
CA ASN A 752 57.93 19.24 6.82
C ASN A 752 59.14 18.66 7.58
N VAL A 753 59.90 19.55 8.29
CA VAL A 753 61.13 19.15 9.03
C VAL A 753 60.84 18.13 10.14
N SER A 754 59.61 18.04 10.68
CA SER A 754 59.24 17.04 11.68
C SER A 754 59.33 15.64 11.11
N ASP A 755 59.01 15.46 9.82
CA ASP A 755 59.04 14.18 9.11
C ASP A 755 60.49 13.72 8.86
N VAL A 756 61.39 14.67 8.63
CA VAL A 756 62.82 14.34 8.53
C VAL A 756 63.30 13.72 9.87
N THR A 757 62.82 14.25 10.99
CA THR A 757 63.17 13.72 12.31
C THR A 757 62.52 12.33 12.51
N ALA A 758 61.25 12.16 12.08
CA ALA A 758 60.54 10.90 12.15
C ALA A 758 61.23 9.82 11.31
N LEU A 759 61.64 10.15 10.07
CA LEU A 759 62.40 9.27 9.18
C LEU A 759 63.76 8.84 9.77
N ILE A 760 64.50 9.79 10.38
CA ILE A 760 65.72 9.49 11.05
C ILE A 760 65.47 8.51 12.23
N ASN A 761 64.41 8.73 13.01
CA ASN A 761 64.05 7.82 14.10
C ASN A 761 63.64 6.43 13.57
N LYS A 762 62.96 6.28 12.44
CA LYS A 762 62.72 5.01 11.77
C LYS A 762 64.01 4.30 11.38
N ILE A 763 64.91 4.98 10.74
CA ILE A 763 66.23 4.46 10.32
C ILE A 763 67.09 4.05 11.53
N LEU A 764 66.99 4.77 12.60
CA LEU A 764 67.65 4.42 13.84
C LEU A 764 66.96 3.40 14.73
N THR A 765 65.86 2.87 14.26
CA THR A 765 64.96 1.90 14.97
C THR A 765 64.41 2.42 16.31
N LEU A 766 64.33 3.74 16.46
CA LEU A 766 63.79 4.41 17.63
C LEU A 766 62.28 4.60 17.59
N ALA A 767 61.68 4.52 16.38
CA ALA A 767 60.23 4.55 16.13
C ALA A 767 59.89 3.66 14.93
N ASP A 768 58.68 3.15 14.87
CA ASP A 768 58.22 2.34 13.76
C ASP A 768 57.19 3.15 12.93
N TYR A 769 57.52 3.38 11.67
CA TYR A 769 56.69 4.05 10.68
C TYR A 769 56.56 3.17 9.42
N PRO A 770 55.47 3.27 8.62
CA PRO A 770 55.30 2.48 7.43
C PRO A 770 56.41 2.71 6.38
N ASP A 771 57.02 1.65 5.87
CA ASP A 771 58.09 1.77 4.87
C ASP A 771 57.61 2.48 3.58
N ALA A 772 56.33 2.35 3.22
CA ALA A 772 55.73 2.99 2.05
C ALA A 772 55.77 4.51 2.07
N VAL A 773 55.64 5.16 3.25
CA VAL A 773 55.80 6.63 3.40
C VAL A 773 57.22 7.04 3.63
N CYS A 774 58.07 6.11 4.11
CA CYS A 774 59.48 6.33 4.43
C CYS A 774 60.42 6.17 3.22
N ASP A 775 60.13 5.28 2.29
CA ASP A 775 60.88 5.08 1.03
C ASP A 775 60.60 6.22 0.05
N ILE A 776 61.30 7.36 0.25
CA ILE A 776 61.05 8.61 -0.49
C ILE A 776 61.58 8.53 -1.92
N ASN A 777 62.68 7.84 -2.12
CA ASN A 777 63.31 7.74 -3.43
C ASN A 777 62.74 6.58 -4.27
N GLY A 778 61.97 5.63 -3.66
CA GLY A 778 61.31 4.51 -4.32
C GLY A 778 62.26 3.36 -4.69
N ASP A 779 63.39 3.19 -4.00
CA ASP A 779 64.37 2.15 -4.29
C ASP A 779 64.08 0.81 -3.53
N GLY A 780 63.05 0.81 -2.66
CA GLY A 780 62.67 -0.33 -1.86
C GLY A 780 63.38 -0.48 -0.55
N GLU A 781 64.32 0.40 -0.19
CA GLU A 781 65.07 0.41 1.07
C GLU A 781 64.88 1.75 1.82
N VAL A 782 64.56 1.70 3.10
CA VAL A 782 64.45 2.90 3.95
C VAL A 782 65.80 3.19 4.58
N ASN A 783 66.50 4.20 4.05
CA ASN A 783 67.86 4.56 4.48
C ASN A 783 68.19 6.07 4.38
N VAL A 784 69.42 6.44 4.57
CA VAL A 784 69.83 7.87 4.58
C VAL A 784 69.59 8.55 3.21
N SER A 785 69.50 7.82 2.12
CA SER A 785 69.15 8.39 0.80
C SER A 785 67.72 8.99 0.79
N ASP A 786 66.80 8.39 1.57
CA ASP A 786 65.44 8.91 1.70
C ASP A 786 65.41 10.19 2.52
N VAL A 787 66.21 10.31 3.53
CA VAL A 787 66.35 11.59 4.28
C VAL A 787 66.75 12.70 3.32
N THR A 788 67.71 12.46 2.46
CA THR A 788 68.13 13.41 1.44
C THR A 788 67.02 13.73 0.45
N ALA A 789 66.27 12.72 -0.01
CA ALA A 789 65.18 12.88 -0.93
C ALA A 789 64.04 13.70 -0.29
N LEU A 790 63.71 13.41 1.00
CA LEU A 790 62.71 14.15 1.77
C LEU A 790 63.08 15.62 1.99
N ILE A 791 64.34 15.91 2.36
CA ILE A 791 64.81 17.29 2.48
C ILE A 791 64.68 18.01 1.14
N ASN A 792 65.03 17.39 0.03
CA ASN A 792 64.85 17.97 -1.30
C ASN A 792 63.38 18.18 -1.69
N MET A 793 62.47 17.34 -1.20
CA MET A 793 61.03 17.49 -1.39
C MET A 793 60.49 18.70 -0.63
N ILE A 794 60.95 18.92 0.63
CA ILE A 794 60.53 20.03 1.50
C ILE A 794 61.08 21.37 1.00
N LEU A 795 62.25 21.38 0.38
CA LEU A 795 62.93 22.59 -0.11
C LEU A 795 62.45 23.05 -1.51
N LYS A 796 61.68 22.26 -2.21
CA LYS A 796 60.99 22.59 -3.48
C LYS A 796 59.69 23.35 -3.21
#